data_36f594b320bb05385c4a1b9650a4bb04
#
_entry.id   36f594b320bb05385c4a1b9650a4bb04
#
_cell.length_a   1.000
_cell.length_b   1.000
_cell.length_c   1.000
_cell.angle_alpha   90.00
_cell.angle_beta   90.00
_cell.angle_gamma   90.00
#
_symmetry.space_group_name_H-M   'P 1'
#
loop_
_entity.id
_entity.type
_entity.pdbx_description
1 polymer ?
#
loop_
_entity_poly.entity_id
_entity_poly.type
_entity_poly.pdbx_seq_one_letter_code
_entity_poly.pdbx_strand_id
1 'polypeptide(L)'
;MRHLTSALFLSISTVSLLAVAPQFSTTTPSGLQRGTEAELKLNGARLADAKELLLYETGIKVLELKEVKDNQVVARVKVEADCPLGEHKLRIRTATGVSELRTFNITPFAQVEEVEPNTTRDKAQKIPMNSTVLGSCSSEDVDYYQVLVKKGEVISVEVEGMRMGRSMFDPYVAIYDAAGKVLSKVDDTALFVQDTFATVIAPADGEYIVEIRESSYGAGAAYRAHIGSFPRPSGVFPPGGKAGESLEVKFLGNAGGDFTQTFSLPQENRLKFGVFAERKGLSAPSPNLVRVASFGNVNEIEPNDEVKQATVSKSELPIAFNGIISKKGDVDWFRFTAKKGQVYDINVYARRIRSQLDTVLVIADADGKTINSNDDTGGADSYMRFTVPKDGEFTLKITDHLGYGGPDCTYRVECTTVVPELTTYIADTARYDTQTRKSIIVARGNRFASLQSVRRKDLPAGVSELEFAMEGFPSGIKLVASAIPKEQTTWPIVFEAAADAPIAGKLANLAIASPKGATASVKGGIYQNYDLVQQGNDGIYYQTWTDKIAVAVVEELPFKIDIEEIKAPLVQSGSLGVKVVAHRKEGFDEPIRVMNLFNPPGIGTTPDMTIPKGEKSVTYMFSANGNAALKKWQIAILASANVSGGTAYSSSQLADLEVSPAFVGGKIQQTNTLVGTSVKIKCELEQKTVFNGKAEVRLMGLPGGATAEPKYITKEDKEIVFDVNTTTNAVKGMHRSVFVAMDLKLNGQAVTQTFASGGALRLDGPRTQLAEAKPVVPTKPAKTGKNDK
;
A
#
# COMPACT_ATOMS: atom_id res chain seq x y z
N MET A 1 5.73 -6.77 79.58
CA MET A 1 5.52 -5.91 78.44
C MET A 1 6.27 -6.54 77.27
N ARG A 2 5.52 -7.22 76.36
CA ARG A 2 6.07 -7.77 75.13
C ARG A 2 5.62 -6.90 73.97
N HIS A 3 6.58 -6.25 73.29
CA HIS A 3 6.32 -5.48 72.10
C HIS A 3 6.20 -6.45 70.89
N LEU A 4 5.00 -6.54 70.30
CA LEU A 4 4.79 -7.12 69.01
C LEU A 4 5.10 -6.02 67.91
N THR A 5 6.14 -6.24 67.15
CA THR A 5 6.44 -5.46 65.94
C THR A 5 5.71 -6.14 64.78
N SER A 6 4.62 -5.55 64.29
CA SER A 6 3.94 -5.96 63.04
C SER A 6 4.78 -5.46 61.84
N ALA A 7 5.36 -6.37 61.09
CA ALA A 7 5.97 -6.09 59.81
C ALA A 7 4.87 -6.02 58.75
N LEU A 8 4.64 -4.83 58.20
CA LEU A 8 3.74 -4.62 57.07
C LEU A 8 4.45 -5.02 55.76
N PHE A 9 4.13 -6.20 55.25
CA PHE A 9 4.57 -6.61 53.92
C PHE A 9 3.78 -5.84 52.88
N LEU A 10 4.41 -4.81 52.26
CA LEU A 10 3.90 -4.14 51.08
C LEU A 10 4.09 -5.10 49.89
N SER A 11 3.05 -5.82 49.49
CA SER A 11 3.05 -6.57 48.24
C SER A 11 3.00 -5.59 47.09
N ILE A 12 4.15 -5.32 46.49
CA ILE A 12 4.20 -4.64 45.17
C ILE A 12 3.66 -5.61 44.14
N SER A 13 2.39 -5.45 43.80
CA SER A 13 1.81 -6.14 42.65
C SER A 13 2.50 -5.59 41.39
N THR A 14 3.44 -6.34 40.85
CA THR A 14 3.97 -6.07 39.52
C THR A 14 2.85 -6.29 38.52
N VAL A 15 2.26 -5.21 38.05
CA VAL A 15 1.37 -5.28 36.87
C VAL A 15 2.22 -5.74 35.70
N SER A 16 2.05 -6.96 35.24
CA SER A 16 2.70 -7.46 34.04
C SER A 16 2.15 -6.69 32.85
N LEU A 17 3.00 -5.89 32.21
CA LEU A 17 2.70 -5.26 30.94
C LEU A 17 2.55 -6.36 29.87
N LEU A 18 1.45 -6.37 29.13
CA LEU A 18 1.18 -7.33 28.07
C LEU A 18 1.35 -6.62 26.71
N ALA A 19 1.95 -7.30 25.75
CA ALA A 19 2.24 -6.74 24.43
C ALA A 19 0.96 -6.33 23.68
N VAL A 20 0.78 -5.03 23.50
CA VAL A 20 -0.30 -4.44 22.70
C VAL A 20 0.20 -3.14 22.07
N ALA A 21 -0.10 -2.94 20.77
CA ALA A 21 0.40 -1.77 20.07
C ALA A 21 -0.16 -0.46 20.65
N PRO A 22 0.70 0.56 20.88
CA PRO A 22 0.25 1.91 21.20
C PRO A 22 -0.43 2.54 20.00
N GLN A 23 -1.28 3.55 20.23
CA GLN A 23 -1.83 4.40 19.17
C GLN A 23 -1.12 5.75 19.18
N PHE A 24 -0.82 6.27 18.00
CA PHE A 24 -0.23 7.58 17.81
C PHE A 24 -1.08 8.39 16.83
N SER A 25 -1.72 9.44 17.32
CA SER A 25 -2.66 10.24 16.54
C SER A 25 -2.01 11.49 15.93
N THR A 26 -1.43 12.35 16.74
CA THR A 26 -0.92 13.66 16.31
C THR A 26 0.30 14.12 17.10
N THR A 27 1.06 15.05 16.49
CA THR A 27 2.07 15.86 17.19
C THR A 27 1.54 17.25 17.46
N THR A 28 1.96 17.87 18.58
CA THR A 28 1.72 19.27 18.88
C THR A 28 3.04 19.88 19.41
N PRO A 29 3.60 20.90 18.75
CA PRO A 29 3.14 21.51 17.50
C PRO A 29 3.24 20.51 16.31
N SER A 30 2.62 20.88 15.18
CA SER A 30 2.65 20.08 13.94
C SER A 30 3.97 20.13 13.20
N GLY A 31 4.90 20.95 13.65
CA GLY A 31 6.26 21.05 13.12
C GLY A 31 7.16 21.81 14.09
N LEU A 32 8.45 21.89 13.77
CA LEU A 32 9.46 22.53 14.59
C LEU A 32 10.35 23.46 13.75
N GLN A 33 10.91 24.47 14.37
CA GLN A 33 11.90 25.33 13.72
C GLN A 33 13.29 24.66 13.71
N ARG A 34 13.97 24.70 12.59
CA ARG A 34 15.34 24.22 12.42
C ARG A 34 16.32 25.01 13.32
N GLY A 35 17.28 24.33 13.93
CA GLY A 35 18.29 24.93 14.79
C GLY A 35 17.81 25.28 16.21
N THR A 36 16.66 24.76 16.66
CA THR A 36 16.09 25.05 17.99
C THR A 36 15.95 23.81 18.86
N GLU A 37 15.77 24.02 20.17
CA GLU A 37 15.27 23.02 21.10
C GLU A 37 13.80 23.32 21.38
N ALA A 38 12.97 22.26 21.43
CA ALA A 38 11.54 22.41 21.66
C ALA A 38 10.96 21.19 22.38
N GLU A 39 9.78 21.34 22.95
CA GLU A 39 8.94 20.24 23.41
C GLU A 39 7.98 19.80 22.30
N LEU A 40 7.98 18.51 22.03
CA LEU A 40 7.08 17.86 21.08
C LEU A 40 6.13 16.97 21.88
N LYS A 41 4.85 17.32 21.89
CA LYS A 41 3.78 16.51 22.49
C LYS A 41 3.30 15.50 21.46
N LEU A 42 3.29 14.22 21.80
CA LEU A 42 2.83 13.12 20.97
C LEU A 42 1.55 12.58 21.61
N ASN A 43 0.42 12.79 20.95
CA ASN A 43 -0.90 12.42 21.48
C ASN A 43 -1.35 11.07 20.92
N GLY A 44 -2.00 10.26 21.74
CA GLY A 44 -2.42 8.92 21.34
C GLY A 44 -3.15 8.17 22.44
N ALA A 45 -2.95 6.86 22.51
CA ALA A 45 -3.44 5.99 23.57
C ALA A 45 -2.45 4.83 23.81
N ARG A 46 -2.47 4.26 25.01
CA ARG A 46 -1.57 3.18 25.43
C ARG A 46 -0.08 3.57 25.30
N LEU A 47 0.26 4.79 25.72
CA LEU A 47 1.60 5.35 25.64
C LEU A 47 2.36 5.29 26.99
N ALA A 48 1.72 4.79 28.07
CA ALA A 48 2.28 4.86 29.42
C ALA A 48 3.63 4.15 29.62
N ASP A 49 3.99 3.24 28.72
CA ASP A 49 5.25 2.47 28.74
C ASP A 49 6.20 2.89 27.60
N ALA A 50 6.06 4.12 27.04
CA ALA A 50 6.91 4.63 25.97
C ALA A 50 8.40 4.65 26.39
N LYS A 51 9.27 4.25 25.45
CA LYS A 51 10.71 4.11 25.65
C LYS A 51 11.54 5.01 24.73
N GLU A 52 11.14 5.19 23.49
CA GLU A 52 11.88 5.98 22.51
C GLU A 52 11.02 6.41 21.32
N LEU A 53 11.51 7.37 20.55
CA LEU A 53 10.98 7.75 19.24
C LEU A 53 11.84 7.13 18.16
N LEU A 54 11.23 6.49 17.18
CA LEU A 54 11.87 5.98 15.98
C LEU A 54 11.74 7.04 14.89
N LEU A 55 12.80 7.75 14.60
CA LEU A 55 12.88 8.82 13.61
C LEU A 55 13.46 8.26 12.30
N TYR A 56 12.77 8.48 11.17
CA TYR A 56 13.20 7.98 9.87
C TYR A 56 14.30 8.84 9.23
N GLU A 57 14.23 10.15 9.45
CA GLU A 57 15.18 11.13 8.94
C GLU A 57 16.19 11.51 10.05
N THR A 58 17.35 12.02 9.62
CA THR A 58 18.41 12.53 10.50
C THR A 58 18.19 14.00 10.86
N GLY A 59 18.99 14.53 11.80
CA GLY A 59 18.97 15.94 12.16
C GLY A 59 18.12 16.30 13.37
N ILE A 60 17.43 15.32 13.98
CA ILE A 60 16.66 15.51 15.21
C ILE A 60 17.20 14.57 16.28
N LYS A 61 17.51 15.13 17.45
CA LYS A 61 17.93 14.38 18.64
C LYS A 61 16.86 14.44 19.71
N VAL A 62 16.40 13.30 20.18
CA VAL A 62 15.56 13.19 21.37
C VAL A 62 16.47 13.30 22.59
N LEU A 63 16.32 14.36 23.36
CA LEU A 63 17.12 14.62 24.55
C LEU A 63 16.56 13.85 25.75
N GLU A 64 15.23 13.85 25.92
CA GLU A 64 14.54 13.09 26.96
C GLU A 64 13.04 12.92 26.64
N LEU A 65 12.42 11.89 27.19
CA LEU A 65 10.97 11.78 27.33
C LEU A 65 10.60 12.38 28.69
N LYS A 66 10.22 13.66 28.70
CA LYS A 66 9.98 14.46 29.91
C LYS A 66 8.74 14.01 30.68
N GLU A 67 7.67 13.70 29.99
CA GLU A 67 6.44 13.15 30.55
C GLU A 67 5.98 11.96 29.71
N VAL A 68 5.55 10.91 30.39
CA VAL A 68 5.00 9.71 29.74
C VAL A 68 3.68 9.36 30.44
N LYS A 69 2.56 9.60 29.74
CA LYS A 69 1.19 9.30 30.19
C LYS A 69 0.53 8.36 29.20
N ASP A 70 -0.58 7.75 29.56
CA ASP A 70 -1.28 6.80 28.67
C ASP A 70 -1.75 7.46 27.36
N ASN A 71 -2.14 8.70 27.39
CA ASN A 71 -2.67 9.45 26.23
C ASN A 71 -1.70 10.48 25.63
N GLN A 72 -0.53 10.69 26.24
CA GLN A 72 0.43 11.68 25.76
C GLN A 72 1.87 11.37 26.21
N VAL A 73 2.82 11.56 25.30
CA VAL A 73 4.25 11.64 25.61
C VAL A 73 4.76 13.03 25.29
N VAL A 74 5.49 13.66 26.19
CA VAL A 74 6.18 14.93 25.94
C VAL A 74 7.67 14.65 25.80
N ALA A 75 8.20 14.88 24.61
CA ALA A 75 9.60 14.71 24.30
C ALA A 75 10.30 16.07 24.17
N ARG A 76 11.43 16.28 24.87
CA ARG A 76 12.33 17.39 24.58
C ARG A 76 13.27 16.97 23.47
N VAL A 77 13.25 17.73 22.37
CA VAL A 77 14.02 17.43 21.16
C VAL A 77 14.90 18.61 20.78
N LYS A 78 16.05 18.32 20.18
CA LYS A 78 16.91 19.31 19.54
C LYS A 78 16.87 19.08 18.04
N VAL A 79 16.51 20.11 17.28
CA VAL A 79 16.58 20.14 15.83
C VAL A 79 17.91 20.78 15.45
N GLU A 80 18.80 20.04 14.80
CA GLU A 80 20.12 20.53 14.42
C GLU A 80 20.03 21.63 13.36
N ALA A 81 21.06 22.49 13.28
CA ALA A 81 21.07 23.61 12.35
C ALA A 81 21.09 23.19 10.86
N ASP A 82 21.57 21.99 10.59
CA ASP A 82 21.63 21.37 9.27
C ASP A 82 20.51 20.32 9.04
N CYS A 83 19.54 20.22 9.98
CA CYS A 83 18.41 19.31 9.83
C CYS A 83 17.69 19.57 8.50
N PRO A 84 17.38 18.53 7.69
CA PRO A 84 16.60 18.70 6.47
C PRO A 84 15.27 19.40 6.75
N LEU A 85 14.89 20.34 5.89
CA LEU A 85 13.57 20.99 5.94
C LEU A 85 12.50 20.07 5.36
N GLY A 86 11.23 20.35 5.69
CA GLY A 86 10.07 19.64 5.20
C GLY A 86 9.67 18.45 6.05
N GLU A 87 9.06 17.43 5.44
CA GLU A 87 8.45 16.28 6.10
C GLU A 87 9.47 15.39 6.81
N HIS A 88 9.21 15.08 8.06
CA HIS A 88 9.89 14.08 8.88
C HIS A 88 8.87 13.04 9.38
N LYS A 89 9.33 11.79 9.43
CA LYS A 89 8.50 10.65 9.84
C LYS A 89 8.95 10.08 11.18
N LEU A 90 8.00 9.72 12.02
CA LEU A 90 8.31 9.13 13.32
C LEU A 90 7.25 8.12 13.78
N ARG A 91 7.66 7.28 14.72
CA ARG A 91 6.81 6.36 15.49
C ARG A 91 7.20 6.43 16.97
N ILE A 92 6.26 6.06 17.83
CA ILE A 92 6.52 5.86 19.26
C ILE A 92 6.74 4.36 19.47
N ARG A 93 7.87 3.99 20.07
CA ARG A 93 8.07 2.63 20.57
C ARG A 93 7.83 2.61 22.08
N THR A 94 6.96 1.69 22.50
CA THR A 94 6.71 1.33 23.89
C THR A 94 7.38 0.00 24.25
N ALA A 95 7.33 -0.44 25.48
CA ALA A 95 7.75 -1.79 25.85
C ALA A 95 6.84 -2.86 25.24
N THR A 96 5.59 -2.50 24.96
CA THR A 96 4.51 -3.40 24.50
C THR A 96 4.22 -3.33 23.01
N GLY A 97 4.77 -2.35 22.26
CA GLY A 97 4.51 -2.20 20.83
C GLY A 97 5.23 -1.07 20.12
N VAL A 98 4.84 -0.87 18.86
CA VAL A 98 5.23 0.28 18.04
C VAL A 98 3.96 0.88 17.42
N SER A 99 3.85 2.20 17.45
CA SER A 99 2.70 2.94 16.95
C SER A 99 2.63 2.99 15.41
N GLU A 100 1.54 3.55 14.91
CA GLU A 100 1.41 4.01 13.53
C GLU A 100 2.51 5.04 13.21
N LEU A 101 2.83 5.18 11.92
CA LEU A 101 3.67 6.26 11.41
C LEU A 101 2.85 7.55 11.35
N ARG A 102 3.44 8.65 11.83
CA ARG A 102 2.94 10.00 11.65
C ARG A 102 4.04 10.91 11.13
N THR A 103 3.63 12.02 10.53
CA THR A 103 4.51 13.05 9.99
C THR A 103 4.44 14.32 10.83
N PHE A 104 5.52 15.07 10.82
CA PHE A 104 5.61 16.45 11.26
C PHE A 104 6.69 17.14 10.42
N ASN A 105 6.71 18.47 10.40
CA ASN A 105 7.57 19.20 9.47
C ASN A 105 8.61 20.05 10.18
N ILE A 106 9.79 20.18 9.56
CA ILE A 106 10.83 21.12 9.97
C ILE A 106 10.76 22.34 9.06
N THR A 107 10.64 23.53 9.67
CA THR A 107 10.57 24.82 8.98
C THR A 107 11.77 25.71 9.28
N PRO A 108 12.16 26.62 8.37
CA PRO A 108 13.19 27.60 8.68
C PRO A 108 12.71 28.76 9.58
N PHE A 109 11.38 28.92 9.76
CA PHE A 109 10.78 30.08 10.41
C PHE A 109 10.30 29.81 11.82
N ALA A 110 10.27 30.87 12.67
CA ALA A 110 9.63 30.84 13.97
C ALA A 110 8.12 30.58 13.83
N GLN A 111 7.58 29.83 14.78
CA GLN A 111 6.17 29.49 14.79
C GLN A 111 5.34 30.52 15.54
N VAL A 112 4.13 30.77 15.04
CA VAL A 112 3.13 31.67 15.63
C VAL A 112 1.82 30.88 15.72
N GLU A 113 1.25 30.78 16.92
CA GLU A 113 -0.07 30.20 17.09
C GLU A 113 -1.15 31.16 16.57
N GLU A 114 -2.17 30.61 15.95
CA GLU A 114 -3.37 31.35 15.60
C GLU A 114 -4.08 31.88 16.85
N VAL A 115 -4.67 33.05 16.71
CA VAL A 115 -5.46 33.71 17.77
C VAL A 115 -6.78 34.15 17.18
N GLU A 116 -7.85 33.55 17.66
CA GLU A 116 -9.22 33.88 17.31
C GLU A 116 -9.81 35.01 18.20
N PRO A 117 -10.76 35.84 17.68
CA PRO A 117 -11.32 35.78 16.32
C PRO A 117 -10.47 36.54 15.30
N ASN A 118 -10.16 35.91 14.15
CA ASN A 118 -9.43 36.50 13.02
C ASN A 118 -10.22 36.37 11.69
N THR A 119 -11.55 36.13 11.79
CA THR A 119 -12.47 35.76 10.68
C THR A 119 -12.91 36.93 9.80
N THR A 120 -12.41 38.13 10.04
CA THR A 120 -12.68 39.31 9.22
C THR A 120 -11.43 40.17 9.06
N ARG A 121 -11.30 40.92 7.96
CA ARG A 121 -10.07 41.67 7.63
C ARG A 121 -9.69 42.71 8.67
N ASP A 122 -10.68 43.34 9.31
CA ASP A 122 -10.48 44.31 10.39
C ASP A 122 -9.99 43.67 11.69
N LYS A 123 -10.14 42.33 11.80
CA LYS A 123 -9.67 41.53 12.95
C LYS A 123 -8.47 40.67 12.59
N ALA A 124 -7.87 40.87 11.42
CA ALA A 124 -6.70 40.12 10.97
C ALA A 124 -5.62 40.06 12.05
N GLN A 125 -5.16 38.87 12.38
CA GLN A 125 -4.07 38.67 13.35
C GLN A 125 -2.77 39.28 12.82
N LYS A 126 -2.17 40.23 13.56
CA LYS A 126 -0.85 40.78 13.21
C LYS A 126 0.26 39.79 13.49
N ILE A 127 1.02 39.45 12.50
CA ILE A 127 2.15 38.52 12.61
C ILE A 127 3.45 39.13 12.03
N PRO A 128 4.63 38.72 12.54
CA PRO A 128 5.90 39.07 11.94
C PRO A 128 6.05 38.44 10.54
N MET A 129 6.72 39.09 9.61
CA MET A 129 7.20 38.47 8.37
C MET A 129 8.17 37.33 8.70
N ASN A 130 8.23 36.33 7.82
CA ASN A 130 9.07 35.12 7.94
C ASN A 130 8.64 34.28 9.16
N SER A 131 7.34 34.05 9.28
CA SER A 131 6.70 33.22 10.32
C SER A 131 6.03 31.99 9.71
N THR A 132 5.90 30.94 10.51
CA THR A 132 5.04 29.81 10.26
C THR A 132 3.85 29.88 11.21
N VAL A 133 2.68 30.17 10.69
CA VAL A 133 1.43 30.15 11.46
C VAL A 133 0.97 28.70 11.61
N LEU A 134 0.55 28.33 12.83
CA LEU A 134 -0.15 27.09 13.14
C LEU A 134 -1.61 27.42 13.33
N GLY A 135 -2.43 27.16 12.32
CA GLY A 135 -3.84 27.52 12.28
C GLY A 135 -4.78 26.34 12.09
N SER A 136 -6.08 26.63 12.18
CA SER A 136 -7.13 25.65 11.88
C SER A 136 -8.42 26.36 11.44
N CYS A 137 -8.91 26.02 10.26
CA CYS A 137 -10.21 26.50 9.79
C CYS A 137 -11.33 25.57 10.26
N SER A 138 -12.36 26.08 10.90
CA SER A 138 -13.63 25.37 11.13
C SER A 138 -14.54 25.45 9.88
N SER A 139 -15.76 24.91 9.94
CA SER A 139 -16.70 25.02 8.81
C SER A 139 -17.11 26.49 8.59
N GLU A 140 -17.07 26.93 7.33
CA GLU A 140 -17.37 28.29 6.90
C GLU A 140 -16.42 29.37 7.49
N ASP A 141 -15.26 28.97 7.95
CA ASP A 141 -14.24 29.81 8.57
C ASP A 141 -13.25 30.36 7.55
N VAL A 142 -12.75 31.56 7.87
CA VAL A 142 -11.78 32.27 7.04
C VAL A 142 -10.79 32.99 7.94
N ASP A 143 -9.52 32.62 7.86
CA ASP A 143 -8.49 33.22 8.69
C ASP A 143 -7.78 34.36 7.97
N TYR A 144 -7.68 35.50 8.63
CA TYR A 144 -6.97 36.65 8.10
C TYR A 144 -5.74 36.97 8.95
N TYR A 145 -4.60 37.13 8.25
CA TYR A 145 -3.31 37.54 8.84
C TYR A 145 -2.85 38.85 8.24
N GLN A 146 -2.31 39.74 9.06
CA GLN A 146 -1.79 41.03 8.66
C GLN A 146 -0.27 41.07 8.80
N VAL A 147 0.42 41.47 7.75
CA VAL A 147 1.89 41.67 7.71
C VAL A 147 2.25 43.08 7.26
N LEU A 148 3.34 43.63 7.78
CA LEU A 148 3.88 44.92 7.36
C LEU A 148 5.04 44.71 6.38
N VAL A 149 4.94 45.29 5.20
CA VAL A 149 5.88 45.04 4.08
C VAL A 149 6.26 46.33 3.41
N LYS A 150 7.52 46.47 2.96
CA LYS A 150 8.03 47.63 2.20
C LYS A 150 7.80 47.42 0.72
N LYS A 151 7.65 48.52 -0.01
CA LYS A 151 7.57 48.52 -1.48
C LYS A 151 8.74 47.76 -2.10
N GLY A 152 8.44 46.87 -3.03
CA GLY A 152 9.41 46.03 -3.74
C GLY A 152 9.85 44.76 -3.02
N GLU A 153 9.41 44.55 -1.78
CA GLU A 153 9.63 43.26 -1.11
C GLU A 153 8.63 42.22 -1.63
N VAL A 154 9.05 40.95 -1.59
CA VAL A 154 8.21 39.81 -1.94
C VAL A 154 7.36 39.44 -0.75
N ILE A 155 6.10 39.15 -0.98
CA ILE A 155 5.20 38.48 -0.04
C ILE A 155 4.97 37.10 -0.63
N SER A 156 5.48 36.07 0.04
CA SER A 156 5.24 34.66 -0.27
C SER A 156 4.37 34.06 0.82
N VAL A 157 3.33 33.35 0.43
CA VAL A 157 2.47 32.56 1.31
C VAL A 157 2.46 31.15 0.80
N GLU A 158 2.86 30.17 1.60
CA GLU A 158 2.78 28.74 1.28
C GLU A 158 1.99 28.04 2.37
N VAL A 159 0.93 27.32 2.01
CA VAL A 159 0.07 26.61 2.98
C VAL A 159 0.25 25.11 2.83
N GLU A 160 0.49 24.45 3.94
CA GLU A 160 0.50 23.00 4.10
C GLU A 160 -0.81 22.58 4.77
N GLY A 161 -1.68 21.95 4.03
CA GLY A 161 -2.93 21.38 4.52
C GLY A 161 -2.91 19.87 4.35
N MET A 162 -3.07 19.39 3.13
CA MET A 162 -3.04 17.97 2.78
C MET A 162 -1.70 17.32 3.13
N ARG A 163 -0.59 18.00 2.84
CA ARG A 163 0.78 17.53 3.11
C ARG A 163 1.12 17.37 4.59
N MET A 164 0.29 17.88 5.50
CA MET A 164 0.45 17.56 6.92
C MET A 164 0.14 16.10 7.24
N GLY A 165 -0.55 15.37 6.34
CA GLY A 165 -0.89 13.96 6.53
C GLY A 165 -1.88 13.70 7.67
N ARG A 166 -2.79 14.64 7.98
CA ARG A 166 -3.71 14.56 9.13
C ARG A 166 -5.17 14.48 8.74
N SER A 167 -5.59 15.37 7.85
CA SER A 167 -6.97 15.50 7.40
C SER A 167 -7.02 16.00 5.97
N MET A 168 -8.15 15.85 5.35
CA MET A 168 -8.40 16.48 4.06
C MET A 168 -8.64 17.97 4.32
N PHE A 169 -7.72 18.78 3.84
CA PHE A 169 -7.80 20.23 3.83
C PHE A 169 -7.22 20.73 2.51
N ASP A 170 -8.07 21.38 1.74
CA ASP A 170 -7.78 21.92 0.42
C ASP A 170 -7.68 23.45 0.52
N PRO A 171 -6.45 24.01 0.70
CA PRO A 171 -6.31 25.40 1.08
C PRO A 171 -6.48 26.37 -0.11
N TYR A 172 -7.27 27.41 0.11
CA TYR A 172 -7.31 28.61 -0.71
C TYR A 172 -6.54 29.75 -0.04
N VAL A 173 -5.76 30.49 -0.82
CA VAL A 173 -4.99 31.66 -0.36
C VAL A 173 -5.32 32.89 -1.22
N ALA A 174 -5.51 34.05 -0.57
CA ALA A 174 -5.50 35.33 -1.26
C ALA A 174 -4.64 36.37 -0.53
N ILE A 175 -3.99 37.27 -1.29
CA ILE A 175 -3.18 38.37 -0.78
C ILE A 175 -3.84 39.68 -1.22
N TYR A 176 -4.10 40.56 -0.25
CA TYR A 176 -4.74 41.86 -0.46
C TYR A 176 -3.77 42.99 -0.06
N ASP A 177 -3.88 44.13 -0.74
CA ASP A 177 -3.30 45.39 -0.28
C ASP A 177 -4.13 46.05 0.82
N ALA A 178 -3.62 47.12 1.39
CA ALA A 178 -4.28 47.91 2.44
C ALA A 178 -5.64 48.50 2.02
N ALA A 179 -5.91 48.67 0.73
CA ALA A 179 -7.17 49.12 0.19
C ALA A 179 -8.20 47.99 -0.01
N GLY A 180 -7.80 46.74 0.24
CA GLY A 180 -8.63 45.55 0.06
C GLY A 180 -8.67 45.03 -1.36
N LYS A 181 -7.76 45.49 -2.26
CA LYS A 181 -7.65 44.98 -3.62
C LYS A 181 -6.89 43.65 -3.60
N VAL A 182 -7.42 42.62 -4.26
CA VAL A 182 -6.74 41.33 -4.47
C VAL A 182 -5.53 41.52 -5.35
N LEU A 183 -4.37 41.13 -4.88
CA LEU A 183 -3.10 41.11 -5.62
C LEU A 183 -2.80 39.71 -6.20
N SER A 184 -3.12 38.66 -5.48
CA SER A 184 -3.01 37.27 -5.91
C SER A 184 -4.07 36.41 -5.20
N LYS A 185 -4.54 35.36 -5.88
CA LYS A 185 -5.41 34.35 -5.28
C LYS A 185 -5.15 33.01 -5.98
N VAL A 186 -5.00 31.93 -5.21
CA VAL A 186 -4.67 30.58 -5.70
C VAL A 186 -5.34 29.55 -4.77
N ASP A 187 -5.83 28.46 -5.31
CA ASP A 187 -6.26 27.29 -4.55
C ASP A 187 -5.33 26.08 -4.77
N ASP A 188 -5.09 25.67 -5.99
CA ASP A 188 -4.21 24.55 -6.33
C ASP A 188 -2.91 24.99 -7.00
N THR A 189 -1.82 24.28 -6.72
CA THR A 189 -0.58 24.45 -7.49
C THR A 189 0.02 23.09 -7.88
N ALA A 190 0.53 22.98 -9.11
CA ALA A 190 1.19 21.74 -9.57
C ALA A 190 2.33 21.30 -8.64
N LEU A 191 3.03 22.27 -8.05
CA LEU A 191 4.15 22.01 -7.14
C LEU A 191 3.73 21.21 -5.90
N PHE A 192 2.52 21.39 -5.39
CA PHE A 192 2.03 20.81 -4.15
C PHE A 192 0.75 19.97 -4.29
N VAL A 193 0.26 19.82 -5.52
CA VAL A 193 -0.99 19.14 -5.87
C VAL A 193 -2.19 19.92 -5.40
N GLN A 194 -2.72 19.66 -4.20
CA GLN A 194 -3.85 20.37 -3.62
C GLN A 194 -3.47 21.44 -2.60
N ASP A 195 -2.22 21.41 -2.09
CA ASP A 195 -1.72 22.52 -1.28
C ASP A 195 -1.30 23.66 -2.19
N THR A 196 -1.32 24.90 -1.66
CA THR A 196 -1.17 26.09 -2.48
C THR A 196 -0.04 27.00 -2.01
N PHE A 197 0.41 27.85 -2.93
CA PHE A 197 1.22 29.03 -2.62
C PHE A 197 0.82 30.23 -3.49
N ALA A 198 0.95 31.41 -2.92
CA ALA A 198 0.77 32.67 -3.62
C ALA A 198 1.97 33.57 -3.40
N THR A 199 2.41 34.31 -4.44
CA THR A 199 3.51 35.26 -4.32
C THR A 199 3.17 36.57 -5.03
N VAL A 200 3.56 37.70 -4.44
CA VAL A 200 3.44 39.04 -5.05
C VAL A 200 4.64 39.91 -4.68
N ILE A 201 4.89 40.96 -5.49
CA ILE A 201 5.77 42.04 -5.07
C ILE A 201 4.92 43.15 -4.53
N ALA A 202 5.22 43.63 -3.31
CA ALA A 202 4.50 44.71 -2.68
C ALA A 202 4.59 46.02 -3.52
N PRO A 203 3.47 46.57 -4.04
CA PRO A 203 3.49 47.77 -4.88
C PRO A 203 3.76 49.06 -4.09
N ALA A 204 3.58 49.06 -2.77
CA ALA A 204 3.77 50.19 -1.86
C ALA A 204 4.19 49.72 -0.46
N ASP A 205 4.69 50.66 0.38
CA ASP A 205 4.85 50.39 1.80
C ASP A 205 3.47 50.29 2.44
N GLY A 206 3.29 49.36 3.36
CA GLY A 206 2.00 49.26 4.07
C GLY A 206 1.70 47.89 4.67
N GLU A 207 0.46 47.80 5.13
CA GLU A 207 -0.14 46.58 5.68
C GLU A 207 -0.76 45.76 4.55
N TYR A 208 -0.49 44.45 4.54
CA TYR A 208 -1.04 43.49 3.60
C TYR A 208 -1.79 42.43 4.36
N ILE A 209 -2.91 41.98 3.79
CA ILE A 209 -3.78 40.97 4.40
C ILE A 209 -3.61 39.66 3.62
N VAL A 210 -3.38 38.55 4.33
CA VAL A 210 -3.39 37.20 3.82
C VAL A 210 -4.67 36.53 4.30
N GLU A 211 -5.45 36.00 3.36
CA GLU A 211 -6.63 35.18 3.60
C GLU A 211 -6.26 33.70 3.39
N ILE A 212 -6.63 32.85 4.35
CA ILE A 212 -6.51 31.40 4.28
C ILE A 212 -7.86 30.80 4.64
N ARG A 213 -8.33 29.84 3.86
CA ARG A 213 -9.54 29.06 4.13
C ARG A 213 -9.51 27.72 3.41
N GLU A 214 -10.42 26.84 3.73
CA GLU A 214 -10.70 25.66 2.91
C GLU A 214 -11.41 26.11 1.61
N SER A 215 -11.05 25.51 0.44
CA SER A 215 -11.51 25.96 -0.88
C SER A 215 -13.03 25.93 -1.04
N SER A 216 -13.69 24.91 -0.45
CA SER A 216 -15.15 24.71 -0.48
C SER A 216 -15.86 25.16 0.81
N TYR A 217 -15.18 25.85 1.72
CA TYR A 217 -15.70 26.21 3.06
C TYR A 217 -16.10 24.99 3.91
N GLY A 218 -15.42 23.86 3.70
CA GLY A 218 -15.67 22.59 4.40
C GLY A 218 -15.30 22.60 5.87
N ALA A 219 -15.49 21.46 6.53
CA ALA A 219 -15.28 21.32 7.96
C ALA A 219 -13.81 21.27 8.35
N GLY A 220 -13.54 21.85 9.51
CA GLY A 220 -12.30 22.15 10.17
C GLY A 220 -11.13 21.20 10.05
N ALA A 221 -10.03 21.74 9.63
CA ALA A 221 -8.74 21.06 9.62
C ALA A 221 -7.63 22.03 10.01
N ALA A 222 -6.62 21.49 10.69
CA ALA A 222 -5.41 22.24 10.99
C ALA A 222 -4.57 22.42 9.72
N TYR A 223 -3.89 23.56 9.64
CA TYR A 223 -2.92 23.87 8.58
C TYR A 223 -1.66 24.51 9.15
N ARG A 224 -0.65 24.63 8.31
CA ARG A 224 0.55 25.44 8.54
C ARG A 224 0.72 26.42 7.37
N ALA A 225 0.85 27.70 7.70
CA ALA A 225 1.06 28.72 6.69
C ALA A 225 2.40 29.43 6.90
N HIS A 226 3.25 29.37 5.90
CA HIS A 226 4.50 30.10 5.87
C HIS A 226 4.27 31.45 5.18
N ILE A 227 4.44 32.54 5.91
CA ILE A 227 4.21 33.90 5.42
C ILE A 227 5.50 34.70 5.56
N GLY A 228 6.09 35.16 4.44
CA GLY A 228 7.38 35.82 4.49
C GLY A 228 7.90 36.36 3.18
N SER A 229 9.15 36.78 3.13
CA SER A 229 9.83 37.27 1.92
C SER A 229 10.76 36.21 1.29
N PHE A 230 10.51 34.94 1.59
CA PHE A 230 11.30 33.82 1.06
C PHE A 230 11.04 33.61 -0.45
N PRO A 231 12.02 33.10 -1.19
CA PRO A 231 11.83 32.77 -2.60
C PRO A 231 10.88 31.58 -2.74
N ARG A 232 9.92 31.66 -3.68
CA ARG A 232 9.01 30.55 -3.99
C ARG A 232 8.91 30.34 -5.49
N PRO A 233 9.92 29.71 -6.12
CA PRO A 233 9.89 29.39 -7.54
C PRO A 233 8.90 28.24 -7.83
N SER A 234 8.25 28.30 -8.99
CA SER A 234 7.34 27.25 -9.47
C SER A 234 8.04 26.10 -10.20
N GLY A 235 9.24 26.36 -10.78
CA GLY A 235 10.02 25.37 -11.51
C GLY A 235 11.52 25.46 -11.28
N VAL A 236 12.25 24.45 -11.77
CA VAL A 236 13.73 24.39 -11.75
C VAL A 236 14.28 23.84 -13.06
N PHE A 237 15.44 24.36 -13.50
CA PHE A 237 16.12 23.88 -14.69
C PHE A 237 17.65 23.82 -14.49
N PRO A 238 18.36 22.70 -14.85
CA PRO A 238 17.74 21.44 -15.28
C PRO A 238 17.07 20.72 -14.09
N PRO A 239 16.00 19.94 -14.33
CA PRO A 239 15.27 19.25 -13.27
C PRO A 239 15.94 17.93 -12.84
N GLY A 240 17.26 17.83 -12.93
CA GLY A 240 18.05 16.70 -12.46
C GLY A 240 19.50 16.78 -12.85
N GLY A 241 20.32 15.87 -12.25
CA GLY A 241 21.74 15.80 -12.48
C GLY A 241 22.36 14.44 -12.17
N LYS A 242 23.69 14.35 -12.37
CA LYS A 242 24.42 13.12 -12.14
C LYS A 242 24.84 12.97 -10.68
N ALA A 243 24.65 11.78 -10.14
CA ALA A 243 24.99 11.43 -8.77
C ALA A 243 26.47 11.76 -8.45
N GLY A 244 26.69 12.34 -7.28
CA GLY A 244 28.02 12.74 -6.79
C GLY A 244 28.60 14.02 -7.42
N GLU A 245 27.90 14.64 -8.36
CA GLU A 245 28.35 15.88 -9.01
C GLU A 245 27.66 17.13 -8.40
N SER A 246 28.19 18.29 -8.70
CA SER A 246 27.55 19.57 -8.40
C SER A 246 26.57 19.91 -9.53
N LEU A 247 25.36 20.32 -9.18
CA LEU A 247 24.32 20.74 -10.11
C LEU A 247 24.05 22.23 -9.93
N GLU A 248 24.29 23.03 -10.96
CA GLU A 248 23.81 24.38 -11.03
C GLU A 248 22.33 24.35 -11.49
N VAL A 249 21.45 24.89 -10.66
CA VAL A 249 20.00 24.92 -10.87
C VAL A 249 19.54 26.36 -11.01
N LYS A 250 18.85 26.67 -12.11
CA LYS A 250 18.12 27.92 -12.27
C LYS A 250 16.69 27.71 -11.72
N PHE A 251 16.31 28.52 -10.74
CA PHE A 251 14.97 28.61 -10.20
C PHE A 251 14.13 29.54 -11.06
N LEU A 252 12.97 29.06 -11.51
CA LEU A 252 12.07 29.68 -12.49
C LEU A 252 10.75 30.07 -11.85
N GLY A 253 10.12 31.14 -12.39
CA GLY A 253 8.81 31.59 -11.91
C GLY A 253 8.80 32.22 -10.52
N ASN A 254 9.95 32.62 -9.99
CA ASN A 254 10.02 33.32 -8.71
C ASN A 254 9.61 34.79 -8.84
N ALA A 255 8.70 35.28 -8.02
CA ALA A 255 8.20 36.66 -8.08
C ALA A 255 9.30 37.74 -8.04
N GLY A 256 10.36 37.51 -7.26
CA GLY A 256 11.53 38.39 -7.19
C GLY A 256 12.54 38.21 -8.33
N GLY A 257 12.14 37.55 -9.43
CA GLY A 257 12.98 37.19 -10.60
C GLY A 257 13.69 35.86 -10.43
N ASP A 258 14.00 35.23 -11.57
CA ASP A 258 14.75 33.97 -11.62
C ASP A 258 16.16 34.15 -11.07
N PHE A 259 16.73 33.08 -10.54
CA PHE A 259 18.11 33.09 -10.02
C PHE A 259 18.71 31.68 -10.04
N THR A 260 20.02 31.60 -9.92
CA THR A 260 20.77 30.34 -9.98
C THR A 260 21.39 30.01 -8.63
N GLN A 261 21.43 28.73 -8.30
CA GLN A 261 22.04 28.19 -7.08
C GLN A 261 22.68 26.84 -7.36
N THR A 262 23.79 26.50 -6.71
CA THR A 262 24.51 25.23 -6.89
C THR A 262 24.25 24.30 -5.72
N PHE A 263 23.99 23.02 -6.04
CA PHE A 263 23.72 21.95 -5.08
C PHE A 263 24.68 20.79 -5.27
N SER A 264 25.20 20.24 -4.17
CA SER A 264 25.94 18.97 -4.18
C SER A 264 24.92 17.82 -4.21
N LEU A 265 24.95 17.01 -5.25
CA LEU A 265 24.05 15.87 -5.39
C LEU A 265 24.56 14.66 -4.58
N PRO A 266 23.66 13.82 -4.03
CA PRO A 266 24.03 12.59 -3.34
C PRO A 266 24.75 11.62 -4.28
N GLN A 267 25.58 10.73 -3.72
CA GLN A 267 26.30 9.69 -4.46
C GLN A 267 25.37 8.62 -5.05
N GLU A 268 24.17 8.49 -4.49
CA GLU A 268 23.18 7.51 -4.87
C GLU A 268 22.10 8.12 -5.74
N ASN A 269 21.55 7.30 -6.64
CA ASN A 269 20.36 7.68 -7.41
C ASN A 269 19.19 8.02 -6.48
N ARG A 270 18.49 9.13 -6.78
CA ARG A 270 17.29 9.54 -6.05
C ARG A 270 16.17 9.84 -7.04
N LEU A 271 15.03 9.17 -6.85
CA LEU A 271 13.83 9.44 -7.64
C LEU A 271 13.29 10.85 -7.42
N LYS A 272 13.44 11.35 -6.19
CA LYS A 272 13.08 12.70 -5.75
C LYS A 272 14.16 13.21 -4.82
N PHE A 273 14.79 14.31 -5.18
CA PHE A 273 15.72 15.03 -4.34
C PHE A 273 15.27 16.48 -4.25
N GLY A 274 15.11 16.98 -3.02
CA GLY A 274 14.61 18.33 -2.78
C GLY A 274 15.74 19.36 -2.87
N VAL A 275 15.61 20.36 -3.71
CA VAL A 275 16.45 21.55 -3.75
C VAL A 275 15.67 22.73 -3.18
N PHE A 276 16.21 23.34 -2.13
CA PHE A 276 15.57 24.46 -1.44
C PHE A 276 16.08 25.76 -2.01
N ALA A 277 15.18 26.57 -2.56
CA ALA A 277 15.50 27.91 -3.01
C ALA A 277 15.90 28.78 -1.84
N GLU A 278 17.07 29.44 -1.92
CA GLU A 278 17.56 30.34 -0.89
C GLU A 278 17.94 31.69 -1.52
N ARG A 279 17.46 32.77 -0.94
CA ARG A 279 17.81 34.12 -1.37
C ARG A 279 17.82 35.08 -0.20
N LYS A 280 18.85 35.92 -0.12
CA LYS A 280 19.05 36.90 0.99
C LYS A 280 18.99 36.27 2.39
N GLY A 281 19.50 35.05 2.55
CA GLY A 281 19.48 34.28 3.81
C GLY A 281 18.13 33.70 4.22
N LEU A 282 17.11 33.74 3.35
CA LEU A 282 15.81 33.12 3.57
C LEU A 282 15.66 31.91 2.65
N SER A 283 15.33 30.77 3.24
CA SER A 283 15.11 29.52 2.55
C SER A 283 13.62 29.29 2.34
N ALA A 284 13.23 28.75 1.18
CA ALA A 284 11.87 28.26 0.97
C ALA A 284 11.53 27.17 2.00
N PRO A 285 10.31 27.12 2.54
CA PRO A 285 9.92 26.09 3.51
C PRO A 285 9.83 24.69 2.89
N SER A 286 9.48 24.61 1.60
CA SER A 286 9.39 23.34 0.85
C SER A 286 10.28 23.36 -0.40
N PRO A 287 10.82 22.20 -0.82
CA PRO A 287 11.74 22.11 -1.95
C PRO A 287 11.02 22.13 -3.31
N ASN A 288 11.76 22.47 -4.35
CA ASN A 288 11.49 22.00 -5.69
C ASN A 288 12.17 20.64 -5.89
N LEU A 289 11.54 19.75 -6.67
CA LEU A 289 12.02 18.37 -6.84
C LEU A 289 12.91 18.27 -8.08
N VAL A 290 14.05 17.59 -7.93
CA VAL A 290 14.93 17.20 -9.04
C VAL A 290 15.24 15.70 -8.98
N ARG A 291 15.70 15.15 -10.10
CA ARG A 291 16.13 13.76 -10.23
C ARG A 291 17.64 13.66 -10.04
N VAL A 292 18.12 12.59 -9.38
CA VAL A 292 19.53 12.24 -9.31
C VAL A 292 19.73 10.87 -9.95
N ALA A 293 20.54 10.79 -10.98
CA ALA A 293 20.76 9.58 -11.78
C ALA A 293 22.27 9.33 -11.97
N SER A 294 22.67 8.12 -12.34
CA SER A 294 24.07 7.75 -12.56
C SER A 294 24.68 8.27 -13.88
N PHE A 295 23.93 9.01 -14.67
CA PHE A 295 24.32 9.52 -15.98
C PHE A 295 24.11 11.03 -16.09
N GLY A 296 24.76 11.65 -17.12
CA GLY A 296 24.76 13.10 -17.30
C GLY A 296 23.55 13.66 -18.02
N ASN A 297 23.59 14.97 -18.24
CA ASN A 297 22.55 15.77 -18.88
C ASN A 297 22.94 16.21 -20.30
N VAL A 298 21.91 16.33 -21.14
CA VAL A 298 21.89 17.18 -22.33
C VAL A 298 20.74 18.17 -22.12
N ASN A 299 21.07 19.43 -21.94
CA ASN A 299 20.09 20.50 -21.86
C ASN A 299 19.73 20.99 -23.28
N GLU A 300 18.49 21.34 -23.50
CA GLU A 300 18.05 21.89 -24.78
C GLU A 300 18.85 23.12 -25.18
N ILE A 301 18.89 23.35 -26.48
CA ILE A 301 19.45 24.55 -27.10
C ILE A 301 18.42 25.06 -28.10
N GLU A 302 17.82 26.17 -27.78
CA GLU A 302 16.82 26.84 -28.60
C GLU A 302 17.43 27.65 -29.76
N PRO A 303 16.76 27.73 -30.95
CA PRO A 303 15.47 27.09 -31.25
C PRO A 303 15.66 25.59 -31.59
N ASN A 304 14.74 24.75 -31.13
CA ASN A 304 14.72 23.30 -31.41
C ASN A 304 13.31 22.77 -31.81
N ASP A 305 12.46 23.68 -32.31
CA ASP A 305 11.06 23.39 -32.73
C ASP A 305 10.95 22.44 -33.94
N GLU A 306 12.04 22.31 -34.75
CA GLU A 306 12.07 21.47 -35.94
C GLU A 306 13.15 20.38 -35.86
N VAL A 307 12.92 19.23 -36.51
CA VAL A 307 13.87 18.10 -36.55
C VAL A 307 15.30 18.51 -36.95
N LYS A 308 15.42 19.48 -37.88
CA LYS A 308 16.74 19.96 -38.32
C LYS A 308 17.46 20.85 -37.29
N GLN A 309 16.73 21.35 -36.33
CA GLN A 309 17.21 22.20 -35.23
C GLN A 309 17.36 21.39 -33.94
N ALA A 310 17.06 20.08 -33.99
CA ALA A 310 17.12 19.22 -32.83
C ALA A 310 18.41 19.37 -32.02
N THR A 311 18.31 19.52 -30.70
CA THR A 311 19.46 19.52 -29.79
C THR A 311 20.17 18.18 -29.86
N VAL A 312 21.45 18.15 -30.26
CA VAL A 312 22.21 16.93 -30.51
C VAL A 312 22.96 16.48 -29.25
N SER A 313 22.74 15.22 -28.85
CA SER A 313 23.59 14.60 -27.84
C SER A 313 24.96 14.25 -28.42
N LYS A 314 26.02 14.70 -27.76
CA LYS A 314 27.41 14.30 -28.05
C LYS A 314 27.83 13.04 -27.30
N SER A 315 27.03 12.59 -26.36
CA SER A 315 27.27 11.41 -25.51
C SER A 315 26.41 10.23 -25.94
N GLU A 316 26.93 9.03 -25.74
CA GLU A 316 26.14 7.79 -25.89
C GLU A 316 25.11 7.65 -24.76
N LEU A 317 24.05 6.85 -24.99
CA LEU A 317 23.10 6.47 -23.94
C LEU A 317 23.75 5.52 -22.93
N PRO A 318 23.43 5.57 -21.61
CA PRO A 318 22.30 6.30 -21.02
C PRO A 318 22.59 7.80 -20.78
N ILE A 319 21.54 8.62 -21.01
CA ILE A 319 21.63 10.07 -20.80
C ILE A 319 20.24 10.64 -20.45
N ALA A 320 20.20 11.85 -19.93
CA ALA A 320 18.96 12.60 -19.75
C ALA A 320 18.94 13.87 -20.60
N PHE A 321 17.85 14.05 -21.33
CA PHE A 321 17.51 15.29 -22.01
C PHE A 321 16.64 16.15 -21.10
N ASN A 322 16.94 17.44 -20.97
CA ASN A 322 16.15 18.37 -20.16
C ASN A 322 15.71 19.55 -21.03
N GLY A 323 14.43 19.93 -20.91
CA GLY A 323 13.87 21.03 -21.66
C GLY A 323 12.78 21.79 -20.90
N ILE A 324 12.29 22.86 -21.51
CA ILE A 324 11.21 23.73 -21.04
C ILE A 324 10.24 23.94 -22.20
N ILE A 325 9.04 23.42 -22.14
CA ILE A 325 7.97 23.81 -23.06
C ILE A 325 7.63 25.28 -22.76
N SER A 326 8.35 26.21 -23.40
CA SER A 326 8.47 27.60 -22.98
C SER A 326 7.25 28.47 -23.28
N LYS A 327 6.43 28.04 -24.23
CA LYS A 327 5.25 28.76 -24.73
C LYS A 327 4.16 27.78 -25.17
N LYS A 328 2.98 28.27 -25.36
CA LYS A 328 1.86 27.50 -25.92
C LYS A 328 2.21 26.95 -27.31
N GLY A 329 2.10 25.60 -27.45
CA GLY A 329 2.36 24.90 -28.70
C GLY A 329 3.85 24.73 -29.04
N ASP A 330 4.73 24.89 -28.07
CA ASP A 330 6.16 24.60 -28.15
C ASP A 330 6.45 23.16 -28.47
N VAL A 331 7.54 22.89 -29.15
CA VAL A 331 7.93 21.55 -29.60
C VAL A 331 9.45 21.38 -29.46
N ASP A 332 9.90 20.49 -28.63
CA ASP A 332 11.32 20.25 -28.42
C ASP A 332 11.78 18.97 -29.11
N TRP A 333 12.79 19.11 -29.98
CA TRP A 333 13.45 18.00 -30.62
C TRP A 333 14.88 17.79 -30.07
N PHE A 334 15.18 16.51 -29.78
CA PHE A 334 16.51 16.05 -29.43
C PHE A 334 16.97 14.96 -30.40
N ARG A 335 18.28 14.82 -30.59
CA ARG A 335 18.90 13.84 -31.47
C ARG A 335 19.94 13.03 -30.71
N PHE A 336 19.94 11.71 -30.91
CA PHE A 336 20.88 10.78 -30.31
C PHE A 336 21.22 9.64 -31.26
N THR A 337 22.34 8.95 -30.99
CA THR A 337 22.79 7.79 -31.76
C THR A 337 22.59 6.51 -30.96
N ALA A 338 22.15 5.43 -31.62
CA ALA A 338 21.99 4.12 -30.99
C ALA A 338 22.29 2.99 -31.98
N LYS A 339 22.59 1.77 -31.45
CA LYS A 339 22.94 0.58 -32.23
C LYS A 339 21.78 -0.43 -32.27
N LYS A 340 21.62 -1.09 -33.39
CA LYS A 340 20.58 -2.12 -33.61
C LYS A 340 20.54 -3.14 -32.50
N GLY A 341 19.33 -3.43 -32.03
CA GLY A 341 19.07 -4.46 -31.00
C GLY A 341 19.27 -3.98 -29.56
N GLN A 342 19.82 -2.79 -29.33
CA GLN A 342 19.81 -2.18 -27.99
C GLN A 342 18.38 -1.89 -27.55
N VAL A 343 18.10 -2.05 -26.27
CA VAL A 343 16.77 -1.79 -25.68
C VAL A 343 16.91 -0.73 -24.60
N TYR A 344 16.10 0.31 -24.71
CA TYR A 344 16.08 1.43 -23.77
C TYR A 344 14.71 1.63 -23.19
N ASP A 345 14.66 1.95 -21.90
CA ASP A 345 13.50 2.55 -21.23
C ASP A 345 13.63 4.07 -21.34
N ILE A 346 12.63 4.70 -21.94
CA ILE A 346 12.57 6.15 -22.11
C ILE A 346 11.44 6.67 -21.23
N ASN A 347 11.82 7.39 -20.18
CA ASN A 347 10.91 7.95 -19.18
C ASN A 347 10.91 9.46 -19.24
N VAL A 348 9.78 10.08 -19.43
CA VAL A 348 9.61 11.51 -19.20
C VAL A 348 9.26 11.74 -17.74
N TYR A 349 9.82 12.75 -17.15
CA TYR A 349 9.53 13.26 -15.81
C TYR A 349 9.14 14.73 -15.92
N ALA A 350 7.87 15.00 -15.73
CA ALA A 350 7.28 16.33 -15.66
C ALA A 350 6.37 16.40 -14.41
N ARG A 351 5.20 15.81 -14.43
CA ARG A 351 4.29 15.80 -13.26
C ARG A 351 4.88 15.09 -12.05
N ARG A 352 5.69 14.06 -12.27
CA ARG A 352 6.41 13.35 -11.17
C ARG A 352 7.45 14.21 -10.46
N ILE A 353 7.91 15.28 -11.09
CA ILE A 353 8.78 16.32 -10.52
C ILE A 353 8.05 17.64 -10.31
N ARG A 354 6.73 17.64 -10.37
CA ARG A 354 5.84 18.76 -10.07
C ARG A 354 5.79 19.87 -11.12
N SER A 355 6.13 19.58 -12.37
CA SER A 355 5.80 20.44 -13.52
C SER A 355 4.32 20.34 -13.88
N GLN A 356 3.76 21.37 -14.51
CA GLN A 356 2.35 21.39 -14.94
C GLN A 356 2.11 20.59 -16.23
N LEU A 357 3.16 20.21 -16.95
CA LEU A 357 3.06 19.58 -18.27
C LEU A 357 2.37 18.21 -18.23
N ASP A 358 1.59 17.97 -19.26
CA ASP A 358 1.03 16.69 -19.66
C ASP A 358 1.76 16.23 -20.93
N THR A 359 2.83 15.47 -20.76
CA THR A 359 3.82 15.25 -21.80
C THR A 359 3.40 14.23 -22.84
N VAL A 360 3.66 14.51 -24.11
CA VAL A 360 3.59 13.57 -25.24
C VAL A 360 5.00 13.30 -25.75
N LEU A 361 5.43 12.06 -25.70
CA LEU A 361 6.72 11.59 -26.17
C LEU A 361 6.59 10.91 -27.53
N VAL A 362 7.39 11.35 -28.51
CA VAL A 362 7.51 10.68 -29.81
C VAL A 362 8.97 10.28 -30.04
N ILE A 363 9.20 9.04 -30.45
CA ILE A 363 10.46 8.60 -31.05
C ILE A 363 10.32 8.54 -32.55
N ALA A 364 11.28 9.13 -33.27
CA ALA A 364 11.31 9.18 -34.71
C ALA A 364 12.68 8.81 -35.28
N ASP A 365 12.76 8.58 -36.57
CA ASP A 365 14.02 8.42 -37.28
C ASP A 365 14.77 9.77 -37.45
N ALA A 366 15.91 9.75 -38.12
CA ALA A 366 16.75 10.94 -38.34
C ALA A 366 16.01 12.09 -39.09
N ASP A 367 15.01 11.75 -39.89
CA ASP A 367 14.23 12.68 -40.70
C ASP A 367 12.91 13.12 -40.00
N GLY A 368 12.66 12.63 -38.78
CA GLY A 368 11.47 12.98 -38.01
C GLY A 368 10.24 12.12 -38.30
N LYS A 369 10.38 11.03 -39.05
CA LYS A 369 9.29 10.09 -39.28
C LYS A 369 9.05 9.26 -37.99
N THR A 370 7.85 9.37 -37.44
CA THR A 370 7.46 8.69 -36.22
C THR A 370 7.66 7.17 -36.28
N ILE A 371 8.34 6.63 -35.28
CA ILE A 371 8.49 5.20 -35.06
C ILE A 371 7.50 4.74 -34.00
N ASN A 372 7.37 5.49 -32.88
CA ASN A 372 6.45 5.21 -31.79
C ASN A 372 6.11 6.51 -31.03
N SER A 373 4.98 6.51 -30.32
CA SER A 373 4.54 7.63 -29.48
C SER A 373 3.82 7.13 -28.24
N ASN A 374 3.84 7.92 -27.17
CA ASN A 374 3.17 7.65 -25.90
C ASN A 374 2.89 8.96 -25.15
N ASP A 375 1.79 8.96 -24.37
CA ASP A 375 1.42 10.07 -23.47
C ASP A 375 1.32 9.60 -22.00
N ASP A 376 0.57 8.56 -21.67
CA ASP A 376 0.15 8.26 -20.27
C ASP A 376 0.65 6.91 -19.68
N THR A 377 1.50 6.16 -20.34
CA THR A 377 1.89 4.82 -19.87
C THR A 377 2.73 4.87 -18.56
N GLY A 378 3.40 5.96 -18.27
CA GLY A 378 4.14 6.19 -17.02
C GLY A 378 3.30 6.78 -15.88
N GLY A 379 1.98 6.68 -15.92
CA GLY A 379 1.04 7.43 -15.09
C GLY A 379 0.77 8.79 -15.75
N ALA A 380 0.94 9.89 -15.03
CA ALA A 380 0.76 11.25 -15.57
C ALA A 380 1.92 11.74 -16.47
N ASP A 381 2.93 10.91 -16.73
CA ASP A 381 4.08 11.19 -17.58
C ASP A 381 4.26 10.07 -18.61
N SER A 382 4.78 10.41 -19.78
CA SER A 382 5.03 9.47 -20.87
C SER A 382 6.13 8.45 -20.54
N TYR A 383 5.96 7.21 -20.98
CA TYR A 383 6.98 6.15 -20.92
C TYR A 383 6.89 5.26 -22.16
N MET A 384 8.02 4.83 -22.67
CA MET A 384 8.07 3.75 -23.66
C MET A 384 9.34 2.92 -23.54
N ARG A 385 9.24 1.66 -23.91
CA ARG A 385 10.38 0.79 -24.17
C ARG A 385 10.68 0.83 -25.67
N PHE A 386 11.91 1.20 -26.01
CA PHE A 386 12.38 1.34 -27.38
C PHE A 386 13.43 0.30 -27.71
N THR A 387 13.13 -0.61 -28.65
CA THR A 387 14.10 -1.52 -29.25
C THR A 387 14.63 -0.88 -30.54
N VAL A 388 15.91 -0.62 -30.61
CA VAL A 388 16.56 0.08 -31.72
C VAL A 388 16.50 -0.81 -33.00
N PRO A 389 15.82 -0.37 -34.06
CA PRO A 389 15.58 -1.21 -35.25
C PRO A 389 16.80 -1.32 -36.20
N LYS A 390 17.67 -0.32 -36.22
CA LYS A 390 18.89 -0.22 -37.05
C LYS A 390 19.93 0.65 -36.38
N ASP A 391 21.20 0.53 -36.81
CA ASP A 391 22.25 1.49 -36.39
C ASP A 391 21.96 2.88 -36.98
N GLY A 392 22.23 3.92 -36.22
CA GLY A 392 22.13 5.29 -36.69
C GLY A 392 21.54 6.29 -35.72
N GLU A 393 21.12 7.41 -36.28
CA GLU A 393 20.51 8.52 -35.54
C GLU A 393 19.02 8.35 -35.38
N PHE A 394 18.52 8.78 -34.23
CA PHE A 394 17.11 8.84 -33.87
C PHE A 394 16.82 10.19 -33.21
N THR A 395 15.56 10.58 -33.26
CA THR A 395 15.10 11.82 -32.63
C THR A 395 14.01 11.54 -31.61
N LEU A 396 13.99 12.35 -30.55
CA LEU A 396 12.92 12.47 -29.59
C LEU A 396 12.18 13.77 -29.80
N LYS A 397 10.87 13.75 -29.73
CA LYS A 397 10.03 14.94 -29.70
C LYS A 397 9.21 14.96 -28.41
N ILE A 398 9.21 16.09 -27.74
CA ILE A 398 8.39 16.36 -26.55
C ILE A 398 7.44 17.52 -26.87
N THR A 399 6.19 17.35 -26.48
CA THR A 399 5.14 18.36 -26.53
C THR A 399 4.23 18.22 -25.30
N ASP A 400 3.41 19.21 -25.04
CA ASP A 400 2.31 19.10 -24.08
C ASP A 400 1.03 18.62 -24.78
N HIS A 401 0.24 17.73 -24.16
CA HIS A 401 -0.97 17.13 -24.74
C HIS A 401 -2.05 18.18 -25.09
N LEU A 402 -2.22 19.18 -24.23
CA LEU A 402 -3.18 20.27 -24.42
C LEU A 402 -2.56 21.52 -25.11
N GLY A 403 -1.28 21.41 -25.47
CA GLY A 403 -0.52 22.53 -26.05
C GLY A 403 -0.24 23.63 -25.04
N TYR A 404 -0.24 23.32 -23.73
CA TYR A 404 0.16 24.25 -22.68
C TYR A 404 1.67 24.48 -22.73
N GLY A 405 2.15 25.59 -22.15
CA GLY A 405 3.56 25.90 -22.01
C GLY A 405 3.77 27.19 -21.23
N GLY A 406 4.92 27.30 -20.60
CA GLY A 406 5.31 28.44 -19.79
C GLY A 406 6.78 28.37 -19.37
N PRO A 407 7.34 29.46 -18.86
CA PRO A 407 8.79 29.56 -18.57
C PRO A 407 9.25 28.62 -17.44
N ASP A 408 8.33 28.02 -16.68
CA ASP A 408 8.54 27.07 -15.60
C ASP A 408 8.06 25.65 -15.91
N CYS A 409 7.61 25.42 -17.16
CA CYS A 409 7.16 24.12 -17.62
C CYS A 409 8.34 23.21 -18.00
N THR A 410 9.10 22.81 -17.01
CA THR A 410 10.31 22.01 -17.17
C THR A 410 9.99 20.51 -17.25
N TYR A 411 10.83 19.77 -17.97
CA TYR A 411 10.77 18.31 -18.05
C TYR A 411 12.16 17.69 -18.18
N ARG A 412 12.22 16.38 -17.91
CA ARG A 412 13.41 15.54 -18.06
C ARG A 412 13.05 14.22 -18.73
N VAL A 413 13.77 13.87 -19.80
CA VAL A 413 13.64 12.58 -20.49
C VAL A 413 14.86 11.72 -20.17
N GLU A 414 14.70 10.64 -19.44
CA GLU A 414 15.78 9.69 -19.14
C GLU A 414 15.73 8.51 -20.11
N CYS A 415 16.76 8.40 -20.96
CA CYS A 415 16.97 7.27 -21.85
C CYS A 415 17.97 6.32 -21.20
N THR A 416 17.49 5.22 -20.62
CA THR A 416 18.32 4.30 -19.84
C THR A 416 18.28 2.89 -20.41
N THR A 417 19.34 2.09 -20.18
CA THR A 417 19.24 0.65 -20.37
C THR A 417 18.20 0.09 -19.40
N VAL A 418 17.63 -1.06 -19.75
CA VAL A 418 16.68 -1.75 -18.89
C VAL A 418 17.37 -2.17 -17.59
N VAL A 419 16.88 -1.68 -16.45
CA VAL A 419 17.41 -1.98 -15.12
C VAL A 419 16.43 -2.88 -14.38
N PRO A 420 16.90 -4.01 -13.81
CA PRO A 420 16.04 -4.83 -12.95
C PRO A 420 15.53 -4.06 -11.73
N GLU A 421 14.24 -4.17 -11.46
CA GLU A 421 13.64 -3.63 -10.23
C GLU A 421 13.16 -4.78 -9.35
N LEU A 422 13.52 -4.73 -8.08
CA LEU A 422 13.12 -5.70 -7.07
C LEU A 422 12.84 -4.97 -5.75
N THR A 423 11.60 -5.03 -5.29
CA THR A 423 11.22 -4.49 -3.98
C THR A 423 10.23 -5.41 -3.28
N THR A 424 10.22 -5.36 -1.94
CA THR A 424 9.22 -6.02 -1.11
C THR A 424 8.42 -5.01 -0.32
N TYR A 425 7.18 -5.33 0.01
CA TYR A 425 6.29 -4.50 0.81
C TYR A 425 5.19 -5.35 1.47
N ILE A 426 4.54 -4.80 2.48
CA ILE A 426 3.34 -5.39 3.09
C ILE A 426 2.13 -4.67 2.51
N ALA A 427 1.24 -5.43 1.86
CA ALA A 427 0.00 -4.89 1.32
C ALA A 427 -0.96 -4.45 2.44
N ASP A 428 -1.91 -3.57 2.11
CA ASP A 428 -2.96 -3.14 3.03
C ASP A 428 -3.84 -4.32 3.44
N THR A 429 -4.16 -4.40 4.71
CA THR A 429 -4.93 -5.49 5.30
C THR A 429 -6.33 -5.06 5.79
N ALA A 430 -6.56 -3.76 5.84
CA ALA A 430 -7.83 -3.15 6.19
C ALA A 430 -8.06 -1.89 5.34
N ARG A 431 -9.32 -1.66 4.95
CA ARG A 431 -9.70 -0.57 4.03
C ARG A 431 -9.43 0.82 4.59
N TYR A 432 -9.75 1.03 5.86
CA TYR A 432 -9.64 2.35 6.51
C TYR A 432 -8.52 2.44 7.55
N ASP A 433 -7.82 1.34 7.78
CA ASP A 433 -6.60 1.27 8.58
C ASP A 433 -5.50 0.60 7.77
N THR A 434 -4.95 1.37 6.84
CA THR A 434 -3.92 0.89 5.90
C THR A 434 -2.57 0.67 6.57
N GLN A 435 -2.39 1.09 7.82
CA GLN A 435 -1.16 0.87 8.58
C GLN A 435 -1.15 -0.41 9.43
N THR A 436 -2.31 -1.02 9.65
CA THR A 436 -2.41 -2.27 10.42
C THR A 436 -1.49 -3.34 9.83
N ARG A 437 -0.64 -3.92 10.68
CA ARG A 437 0.38 -4.94 10.35
C ARG A 437 1.53 -4.47 9.43
N LYS A 438 1.67 -3.16 9.14
CA LYS A 438 2.82 -2.59 8.41
C LYS A 438 4.01 -2.28 9.33
N SER A 439 4.22 -3.13 10.32
CA SER A 439 5.39 -3.19 11.22
C SER A 439 5.61 -4.63 11.66
N ILE A 440 6.83 -4.97 12.05
CA ILE A 440 7.18 -6.31 12.52
C ILE A 440 7.34 -6.25 14.02
N ILE A 441 6.31 -6.64 14.76
CA ILE A 441 6.28 -6.60 16.22
C ILE A 441 6.23 -8.03 16.74
N VAL A 442 7.31 -8.49 17.37
CA VAL A 442 7.44 -9.87 17.84
C VAL A 442 7.54 -9.88 19.37
N ALA A 443 6.58 -10.50 20.04
CA ALA A 443 6.64 -10.65 21.49
C ALA A 443 7.67 -11.71 21.88
N ARG A 444 8.32 -11.55 23.03
CA ARG A 444 9.25 -12.55 23.60
C ARG A 444 8.63 -13.94 23.63
N GLY A 445 9.38 -14.95 23.22
CA GLY A 445 8.97 -16.35 23.18
C GLY A 445 7.83 -16.66 22.21
N ASN A 446 7.55 -15.73 21.28
CA ASN A 446 6.40 -15.81 20.37
C ASN A 446 6.82 -15.59 18.90
N ARG A 447 5.84 -15.55 18.01
CA ARG A 447 6.00 -15.41 16.56
C ARG A 447 5.09 -14.34 16.00
N PHE A 448 5.53 -13.76 14.89
CA PHE A 448 4.74 -12.87 14.05
C PHE A 448 4.92 -13.26 12.59
N ALA A 449 3.84 -13.67 11.95
CA ALA A 449 3.83 -13.97 10.52
C ALA A 449 3.44 -12.74 9.71
N SER A 450 4.15 -12.53 8.61
CA SER A 450 3.87 -11.46 7.65
C SER A 450 3.74 -12.01 6.24
N LEU A 451 2.77 -11.51 5.48
CA LEU A 451 2.64 -11.79 4.06
C LEU A 451 3.39 -10.72 3.28
N GLN A 452 4.54 -11.07 2.73
CA GLN A 452 5.35 -10.16 1.92
C GLN A 452 4.89 -10.17 0.48
N SER A 453 4.63 -9.00 -0.07
CA SER A 453 4.43 -8.79 -1.51
C SER A 453 5.75 -8.42 -2.17
N VAL A 454 5.96 -8.89 -3.41
CA VAL A 454 7.20 -8.66 -4.15
C VAL A 454 6.87 -8.06 -5.51
N ARG A 455 7.42 -6.88 -5.79
CA ARG A 455 7.41 -6.26 -7.12
C ARG A 455 8.70 -6.63 -7.84
N ARG A 456 8.54 -7.11 -9.08
CA ARG A 456 9.63 -7.53 -9.95
C ARG A 456 9.40 -6.93 -11.32
N LYS A 457 10.43 -6.33 -11.87
CA LYS A 457 10.42 -5.84 -13.25
C LYS A 457 11.77 -6.15 -13.87
N ASP A 458 11.75 -6.72 -15.05
CA ASP A 458 12.95 -6.97 -15.88
C ASP A 458 14.07 -7.74 -15.18
N LEU A 459 13.71 -8.74 -14.33
CA LEU A 459 14.72 -9.56 -13.68
C LEU A 459 15.51 -10.38 -14.72
N PRO A 460 16.83 -10.58 -14.52
CA PRO A 460 17.65 -11.42 -15.38
C PRO A 460 17.07 -12.83 -15.54
N ALA A 461 17.21 -13.41 -16.73
CA ALA A 461 16.63 -14.71 -17.06
C ALA A 461 17.10 -15.87 -16.15
N GLY A 462 18.29 -15.75 -15.51
CA GLY A 462 18.81 -16.74 -14.57
C GLY A 462 18.26 -16.68 -13.16
N VAL A 463 17.37 -15.71 -12.85
CA VAL A 463 16.74 -15.62 -11.52
C VAL A 463 15.52 -16.55 -11.47
N SER A 464 15.60 -17.64 -10.71
CA SER A 464 14.52 -18.62 -10.55
C SER A 464 13.75 -18.47 -9.23
N GLU A 465 14.44 -18.01 -8.19
CA GLU A 465 13.90 -17.82 -6.85
C GLU A 465 14.60 -16.67 -6.13
N LEU A 466 14.02 -16.21 -5.04
CA LEU A 466 14.51 -15.08 -4.23
C LEU A 466 14.47 -15.45 -2.74
N GLU A 467 15.43 -14.96 -1.97
CA GLU A 467 15.51 -15.15 -0.53
C GLU A 467 15.36 -13.82 0.22
N PHE A 468 14.72 -13.88 1.38
CA PHE A 468 14.61 -12.75 2.29
C PHE A 468 15.76 -12.74 3.29
N ALA A 469 16.23 -11.55 3.66
CA ALA A 469 17.27 -11.35 4.67
C ALA A 469 16.95 -10.15 5.56
N MET A 470 17.33 -10.26 6.84
CA MET A 470 17.18 -9.20 7.83
C MET A 470 18.43 -8.32 7.85
N GLU A 471 18.26 -7.01 7.65
CA GLU A 471 19.34 -6.01 7.75
C GLU A 471 18.98 -4.96 8.81
N GLY A 472 19.78 -4.85 9.86
CA GLY A 472 19.60 -3.87 10.94
C GLY A 472 18.49 -4.20 11.95
N PHE A 473 18.01 -5.43 12.01
CA PHE A 473 16.99 -5.89 12.96
C PHE A 473 17.51 -5.88 14.41
N PRO A 474 16.64 -5.76 15.42
CA PRO A 474 17.00 -5.98 16.82
C PRO A 474 17.56 -7.40 17.04
N SER A 475 18.46 -7.55 18.02
CA SER A 475 18.97 -8.86 18.42
C SER A 475 17.85 -9.74 19.00
N GLY A 476 18.00 -11.06 18.85
CA GLY A 476 17.02 -12.03 19.38
C GLY A 476 15.85 -12.32 18.47
N ILE A 477 15.75 -11.69 17.28
CA ILE A 477 14.79 -12.02 16.23
C ILE A 477 15.44 -12.98 15.24
N LYS A 478 14.70 -14.01 14.85
CA LYS A 478 15.05 -14.96 13.79
C LYS A 478 14.00 -14.90 12.69
N LEU A 479 14.44 -14.87 11.43
CA LEU A 479 13.59 -15.05 10.27
C LEU A 479 13.49 -16.53 9.90
N VAL A 480 12.26 -17.00 9.71
CA VAL A 480 11.94 -18.32 9.17
C VAL A 480 11.18 -18.10 7.86
N ALA A 481 11.82 -18.40 6.76
CA ALA A 481 11.27 -18.26 5.42
C ALA A 481 11.93 -19.25 4.49
N SER A 482 11.19 -19.77 3.50
CA SER A 482 11.76 -20.44 2.34
C SER A 482 11.96 -19.44 1.19
N ALA A 483 12.75 -19.83 0.20
CA ALA A 483 12.90 -19.06 -1.02
C ALA A 483 11.53 -18.88 -1.72
N ILE A 484 11.28 -17.69 -2.24
CA ILE A 484 10.07 -17.39 -3.00
C ILE A 484 10.30 -17.71 -4.47
N PRO A 485 9.51 -18.60 -5.10
CA PRO A 485 9.61 -18.90 -6.53
C PRO A 485 9.31 -17.66 -7.39
N LYS A 486 9.89 -17.59 -8.57
CA LYS A 486 9.75 -16.41 -9.46
C LYS A 486 8.31 -16.10 -9.87
N GLU A 487 7.42 -17.11 -9.89
CA GLU A 487 6.01 -16.94 -10.27
C GLU A 487 5.16 -16.38 -9.14
N GLN A 488 5.64 -16.40 -7.88
CA GLN A 488 4.89 -15.96 -6.73
C GLN A 488 5.13 -14.48 -6.46
N THR A 489 4.06 -13.71 -6.35
CA THR A 489 4.10 -12.27 -6.02
C THR A 489 3.90 -12.00 -4.55
N THR A 490 3.42 -12.99 -3.78
CA THR A 490 3.23 -12.91 -2.33
C THR A 490 3.77 -14.17 -1.65
N TRP A 491 4.36 -14.04 -0.45
CA TRP A 491 4.95 -15.15 0.27
C TRP A 491 4.86 -14.98 1.78
N PRO A 492 4.45 -16.02 2.53
CA PRO A 492 4.39 -15.97 3.99
C PRO A 492 5.79 -16.15 4.58
N ILE A 493 6.13 -15.30 5.54
CA ILE A 493 7.36 -15.41 6.33
C ILE A 493 7.02 -15.27 7.82
N VAL A 494 7.83 -15.84 8.69
CA VAL A 494 7.63 -15.79 10.14
C VAL A 494 8.87 -15.22 10.82
N PHE A 495 8.66 -14.30 11.73
CA PHE A 495 9.67 -13.80 12.66
C PHE A 495 9.44 -14.43 14.03
N GLU A 496 10.50 -14.95 14.64
CA GLU A 496 10.49 -15.56 15.96
C GLU A 496 11.37 -14.74 16.91
N ALA A 497 10.90 -14.46 18.12
CA ALA A 497 11.71 -13.86 19.17
C ALA A 497 12.02 -14.89 20.27
N ALA A 498 13.27 -14.94 20.70
CA ALA A 498 13.67 -15.75 21.85
C ALA A 498 12.96 -15.26 23.12
N ALA A 499 12.76 -16.15 24.10
CA ALA A 499 12.06 -15.79 25.35
C ALA A 499 12.84 -14.76 26.18
N ASP A 500 14.16 -14.72 26.04
CA ASP A 500 15.08 -13.80 26.70
C ASP A 500 15.55 -12.65 25.78
N ALA A 501 14.97 -12.51 24.57
CA ALA A 501 15.35 -11.47 23.62
C ALA A 501 15.23 -10.07 24.27
N PRO A 502 16.21 -9.17 24.08
CA PRO A 502 16.12 -7.80 24.61
C PRO A 502 14.94 -7.05 24.02
N ILE A 503 14.17 -6.34 24.87
CA ILE A 503 13.12 -5.42 24.40
C ILE A 503 13.80 -4.24 23.73
N ALA A 504 13.66 -4.13 22.41
CA ALA A 504 14.29 -3.12 21.59
C ALA A 504 13.49 -2.87 20.31
N GLY A 505 13.67 -1.71 19.70
CA GLY A 505 13.09 -1.40 18.41
C GLY A 505 14.09 -0.75 17.48
N LYS A 506 13.94 -0.93 16.19
CA LYS A 506 14.76 -0.31 15.14
C LYS A 506 13.96 -0.09 13.87
N LEU A 507 14.42 0.85 13.07
CA LEU A 507 14.06 0.97 11.67
C LEU A 507 15.06 0.12 10.87
N ALA A 508 14.56 -0.90 10.18
CA ALA A 508 15.37 -1.96 9.57
C ALA A 508 14.95 -2.18 8.10
N ASN A 509 15.81 -2.85 7.33
CA ASN A 509 15.49 -3.27 5.98
C ASN A 509 15.20 -4.78 5.96
N LEU A 510 14.11 -5.15 5.29
CA LEU A 510 13.87 -6.53 4.88
C LEU A 510 14.36 -6.65 3.43
N ALA A 511 15.59 -7.12 3.27
CA ALA A 511 16.20 -7.31 1.98
C ALA A 511 15.61 -8.53 1.27
N ILE A 512 15.63 -8.48 -0.06
CA ILE A 512 15.26 -9.60 -0.92
C ILE A 512 16.31 -9.71 -2.04
N ALA A 513 16.82 -10.91 -2.31
CA ALA A 513 17.89 -11.10 -3.28
C ALA A 513 17.86 -12.49 -3.91
N SER A 514 18.60 -12.65 -5.00
CA SER A 514 18.93 -13.98 -5.53
C SER A 514 19.69 -14.79 -4.48
N PRO A 515 19.52 -16.13 -4.41
CA PRO A 515 20.30 -17.01 -3.56
C PRO A 515 21.81 -16.88 -3.83
N LYS A 516 22.61 -17.14 -2.80
CA LYS A 516 24.07 -17.14 -2.96
C LYS A 516 24.48 -18.21 -3.95
N GLY A 517 25.24 -17.81 -5.00
CA GLY A 517 25.70 -18.71 -6.07
C GLY A 517 24.72 -18.86 -7.23
N ALA A 518 23.63 -18.10 -7.26
CA ALA A 518 22.75 -18.02 -8.43
C ALA A 518 23.52 -17.52 -9.67
N THR A 519 23.10 -17.98 -10.86
CA THR A 519 23.71 -17.59 -12.14
C THR A 519 23.53 -16.12 -12.48
N ALA A 520 22.52 -15.49 -11.90
CA ALA A 520 22.25 -14.05 -12.02
C ALA A 520 21.98 -13.47 -10.64
N SER A 521 22.56 -12.29 -10.35
CA SER A 521 22.41 -11.61 -9.07
C SER A 521 21.48 -10.43 -9.21
N VAL A 522 20.51 -10.36 -8.31
CA VAL A 522 19.64 -9.20 -8.11
C VAL A 522 19.43 -8.98 -6.62
N LYS A 523 19.37 -7.73 -6.21
CA LYS A 523 19.08 -7.35 -4.81
C LYS A 523 18.08 -6.20 -4.77
N GLY A 524 17.17 -6.28 -3.81
CA GLY A 524 16.22 -5.24 -3.49
C GLY A 524 15.99 -5.18 -1.98
N GLY A 525 15.06 -4.35 -1.56
CA GLY A 525 14.70 -4.17 -0.16
C GLY A 525 13.25 -3.75 0.00
N ILE A 526 12.90 -3.44 1.24
CA ILE A 526 11.57 -2.95 1.54
C ILE A 526 11.37 -1.54 0.99
N TYR A 527 10.21 -1.31 0.35
CA TYR A 527 9.75 0.01 -0.05
C TYR A 527 8.26 0.10 0.23
N GLN A 528 7.95 0.69 1.38
CA GLN A 528 6.63 0.64 2.01
C GLN A 528 5.92 1.99 1.90
N ASN A 529 4.67 1.99 1.42
CA ASN A 529 3.76 3.13 1.49
C ASN A 529 2.96 3.16 2.79
N TYR A 530 2.63 4.38 3.22
CA TYR A 530 1.71 4.65 4.32
C TYR A 530 0.73 5.72 3.87
N ASP A 531 -0.54 5.37 3.81
CA ASP A 531 -1.62 6.29 3.47
C ASP A 531 -1.96 7.10 4.72
N LEU A 532 -1.83 8.41 4.64
CA LEU A 532 -2.01 9.32 5.77
C LEU A 532 -3.33 10.07 5.69
N VAL A 533 -3.79 10.44 4.48
CA VAL A 533 -5.09 11.06 4.25
C VAL A 533 -5.86 10.23 3.23
N GLN A 534 -7.01 9.72 3.67
CA GLN A 534 -7.90 8.88 2.89
C GLN A 534 -9.34 9.32 3.08
N GLN A 535 -10.16 9.29 2.04
CA GLN A 535 -11.60 9.57 2.11
C GLN A 535 -12.47 8.40 1.65
N GLY A 536 -13.76 8.49 1.97
CA GLY A 536 -14.78 7.44 1.94
C GLY A 536 -15.00 6.65 0.64
N ASN A 537 -14.39 7.01 -0.48
CA ASN A 537 -14.44 6.27 -1.75
C ASN A 537 -13.11 5.58 -2.10
N ASP A 538 -12.29 5.26 -1.08
CA ASP A 538 -10.93 4.72 -1.23
C ASP A 538 -9.94 5.68 -1.93
N GLY A 539 -10.29 6.95 -2.07
CA GLY A 539 -9.37 7.97 -2.57
C GLY A 539 -8.24 8.20 -1.56
N ILE A 540 -7.00 7.98 -2.00
CA ILE A 540 -5.81 8.30 -1.23
C ILE A 540 -5.36 9.68 -1.68
N TYR A 541 -5.44 10.66 -0.79
CA TYR A 541 -5.08 12.06 -1.07
C TYR A 541 -3.64 12.38 -0.69
N TYR A 542 -3.15 11.75 0.39
CA TYR A 542 -1.76 11.90 0.79
C TYR A 542 -1.18 10.61 1.34
N GLN A 543 0.01 10.25 0.83
CA GLN A 543 0.78 9.10 1.29
C GLN A 543 2.26 9.44 1.38
N THR A 544 2.94 8.77 2.29
CA THR A 544 4.40 8.83 2.40
C THR A 544 5.02 7.46 2.21
N TRP A 545 6.32 7.42 1.92
CA TRP A 545 7.06 6.20 1.62
C TRP A 545 8.31 6.08 2.47
N THR A 546 8.67 4.85 2.80
CA THR A 546 9.91 4.56 3.53
C THR A 546 10.61 3.36 2.91
N ASP A 547 11.95 3.37 2.96
CA ASP A 547 12.84 2.25 2.64
C ASP A 547 13.23 1.42 3.87
N LYS A 548 12.57 1.67 5.00
CA LYS A 548 12.75 0.98 6.28
C LYS A 548 11.39 0.63 6.88
N ILE A 549 11.35 -0.49 7.57
CA ILE A 549 10.20 -0.92 8.37
C ILE A 549 10.53 -0.86 9.86
N ALA A 550 9.54 -0.50 10.67
CA ALA A 550 9.70 -0.57 12.12
C ALA A 550 9.64 -2.02 12.58
N VAL A 551 10.66 -2.43 13.34
CA VAL A 551 10.79 -3.77 13.91
C VAL A 551 11.00 -3.65 15.40
N ALA A 552 10.28 -4.45 16.19
CA ALA A 552 10.47 -4.46 17.63
C ALA A 552 10.34 -5.87 18.24
N VAL A 553 11.17 -6.12 19.26
CA VAL A 553 10.92 -7.14 20.28
C VAL A 553 10.18 -6.45 21.42
N VAL A 554 9.05 -7.03 21.83
CA VAL A 554 8.18 -6.46 22.86
C VAL A 554 7.92 -7.45 23.99
N GLU A 555 7.25 -7.00 25.07
CA GLU A 555 6.87 -7.85 26.18
C GLU A 555 6.06 -9.08 25.73
N GLU A 556 5.98 -10.08 26.60
CA GLU A 556 5.30 -11.34 26.30
C GLU A 556 3.81 -11.15 26.06
N LEU A 557 3.26 -11.98 25.18
CA LEU A 557 1.81 -12.12 25.02
C LEU A 557 1.23 -13.16 25.99
N PRO A 558 -0.06 -13.00 26.37
CA PRO A 558 -0.73 -13.98 27.21
C PRO A 558 -1.20 -15.22 26.43
N PHE A 559 -0.96 -15.25 25.11
CA PHE A 559 -1.31 -16.38 24.26
C PHE A 559 -0.28 -16.62 23.17
N LYS A 560 -0.28 -17.84 22.67
CA LYS A 560 0.51 -18.31 21.54
C LYS A 560 -0.32 -19.33 20.78
N ILE A 561 -0.10 -19.47 19.47
CA ILE A 561 -0.76 -20.50 18.67
C ILE A 561 0.27 -21.35 17.94
N ASP A 562 -0.10 -22.62 17.69
CA ASP A 562 0.67 -23.53 16.84
C ASP A 562 -0.29 -24.25 15.88
N ILE A 563 0.19 -24.59 14.69
CA ILE A 563 -0.42 -25.59 13.81
C ILE A 563 0.04 -26.95 14.29
N GLU A 564 -0.91 -27.85 14.60
CA GLU A 564 -0.61 -29.25 14.86
C GLU A 564 -0.05 -29.90 13.59
N GLU A 565 0.86 -30.86 13.73
CA GLU A 565 1.52 -31.53 12.60
C GLU A 565 0.50 -32.02 11.55
N ILE A 566 0.67 -31.57 10.31
CA ILE A 566 -0.13 -31.99 9.17
C ILE A 566 0.40 -33.34 8.68
N LYS A 567 -0.36 -34.42 8.90
CA LYS A 567 0.06 -35.81 8.63
C LYS A 567 -0.41 -36.35 7.30
N ALA A 568 -1.37 -35.69 6.68
CA ALA A 568 -1.95 -36.08 5.39
C ALA A 568 -1.86 -34.94 4.39
N PRO A 569 -1.66 -35.25 3.09
CA PRO A 569 -1.70 -34.23 2.05
C PRO A 569 -3.13 -33.72 1.82
N LEU A 570 -3.24 -32.46 1.38
CA LEU A 570 -4.45 -31.90 0.78
C LEU A 570 -4.57 -32.44 -0.66
N VAL A 571 -5.57 -33.25 -0.95
CA VAL A 571 -5.76 -33.82 -2.29
C VAL A 571 -6.50 -32.88 -3.22
N GLN A 572 -6.17 -32.92 -4.52
CA GLN A 572 -6.92 -32.18 -5.54
C GLN A 572 -8.41 -32.52 -5.48
N SER A 573 -9.28 -31.53 -5.66
CA SER A 573 -10.74 -31.65 -5.48
C SER A 573 -11.16 -32.13 -4.08
N GLY A 574 -10.35 -31.85 -3.06
CA GLY A 574 -10.58 -32.31 -1.69
C GLY A 574 -10.44 -31.21 -0.66
N SER A 575 -10.64 -31.61 0.60
CA SER A 575 -10.48 -30.75 1.78
C SER A 575 -9.75 -31.49 2.90
N LEU A 576 -9.02 -30.70 3.71
CA LEU A 576 -8.21 -31.16 4.83
C LEU A 576 -8.41 -30.20 6.01
N GLY A 577 -8.73 -30.75 7.17
CA GLY A 577 -8.80 -29.99 8.41
C GLY A 577 -7.41 -29.86 9.04
N VAL A 578 -6.94 -28.62 9.22
CA VAL A 578 -5.71 -28.29 9.91
C VAL A 578 -6.05 -27.78 11.31
N LYS A 579 -5.57 -28.47 12.34
CA LYS A 579 -5.86 -28.09 13.72
C LYS A 579 -4.93 -26.98 14.18
N VAL A 580 -5.50 -25.89 14.66
CA VAL A 580 -4.82 -24.75 15.26
C VAL A 580 -5.03 -24.80 16.76
N VAL A 581 -3.93 -24.86 17.50
CA VAL A 581 -3.93 -25.00 18.98
C VAL A 581 -3.51 -23.68 19.62
N ALA A 582 -4.25 -23.24 20.62
CA ALA A 582 -3.94 -22.08 21.43
C ALA A 582 -3.34 -22.48 22.78
N HIS A 583 -2.21 -21.86 23.12
CA HIS A 583 -1.60 -21.92 24.44
C HIS A 583 -1.89 -20.61 25.16
N ARG A 584 -2.61 -20.66 26.26
CA ARG A 584 -3.05 -19.50 27.04
C ARG A 584 -2.28 -19.49 28.37
N LYS A 585 -1.81 -18.31 28.78
CA LYS A 585 -1.31 -18.11 30.15
C LYS A 585 -2.47 -18.11 31.12
N GLU A 586 -2.18 -18.43 32.36
CA GLU A 586 -3.17 -18.39 33.46
C GLU A 586 -3.82 -17.00 33.51
N GLY A 587 -5.15 -16.99 33.63
CA GLY A 587 -5.95 -15.77 33.65
C GLY A 587 -6.30 -15.16 32.28
N PHE A 588 -5.74 -15.65 31.18
CA PHE A 588 -6.11 -15.21 29.85
C PHE A 588 -7.13 -16.15 29.20
N ASP A 589 -8.34 -15.66 28.99
CA ASP A 589 -9.48 -16.49 28.56
C ASP A 589 -10.25 -15.86 27.36
N GLU A 590 -9.72 -14.77 26.79
CA GLU A 590 -10.35 -14.06 25.68
C GLU A 590 -10.42 -14.90 24.39
N PRO A 591 -11.44 -14.72 23.53
CA PRO A 591 -11.50 -15.36 22.23
C PRO A 591 -10.28 -15.01 21.37
N ILE A 592 -9.77 -15.98 20.61
CA ILE A 592 -8.63 -15.79 19.70
C ILE A 592 -9.14 -15.98 18.28
N ARG A 593 -9.15 -14.90 17.49
CA ARG A 593 -9.43 -14.96 16.06
C ARG A 593 -8.20 -15.49 15.33
N VAL A 594 -8.39 -16.43 14.41
CA VAL A 594 -7.33 -17.03 13.59
C VAL A 594 -7.68 -16.90 12.10
N MET A 595 -6.69 -16.55 11.28
CA MET A 595 -6.84 -16.41 9.84
C MET A 595 -5.61 -16.95 9.10
N ASN A 596 -5.82 -17.58 7.96
CA ASN A 596 -4.72 -17.97 7.08
C ASN A 596 -4.19 -16.73 6.35
N LEU A 597 -2.88 -16.53 6.34
CA LEU A 597 -2.25 -15.37 5.70
C LEU A 597 -2.09 -15.53 4.19
N PHE A 598 -1.95 -16.77 3.73
CA PHE A 598 -1.61 -17.05 2.34
C PHE A 598 -2.41 -18.24 1.82
N ASN A 599 -3.19 -18.01 0.78
CA ASN A 599 -3.84 -19.04 0.02
C ASN A 599 -3.00 -19.37 -1.21
N PRO A 600 -2.31 -20.53 -1.25
CA PRO A 600 -1.61 -20.94 -2.45
C PRO A 600 -2.55 -21.03 -3.66
N PRO A 601 -2.06 -20.87 -4.90
CA PRO A 601 -2.90 -20.94 -6.09
C PRO A 601 -3.69 -22.24 -6.18
N GLY A 602 -5.01 -22.11 -6.34
CA GLY A 602 -5.94 -23.25 -6.38
C GLY A 602 -6.35 -23.82 -5.03
N ILE A 603 -5.93 -23.20 -3.93
CA ILE A 603 -6.30 -23.56 -2.57
C ILE A 603 -7.18 -22.46 -1.96
N GLY A 604 -8.35 -22.86 -1.46
CA GLY A 604 -9.25 -21.99 -0.70
C GLY A 604 -9.26 -22.37 0.79
N THR A 605 -9.61 -21.39 1.62
CA THR A 605 -9.78 -21.59 3.07
C THR A 605 -11.03 -20.92 3.56
N THR A 606 -11.50 -21.31 4.76
CA THR A 606 -12.44 -20.48 5.53
C THR A 606 -11.81 -19.09 5.73
N PRO A 607 -12.57 -18.00 5.64
CA PRO A 607 -11.99 -16.65 5.74
C PRO A 607 -11.25 -16.42 7.06
N ASP A 608 -11.92 -16.63 8.16
CA ASP A 608 -11.38 -16.59 9.52
C ASP A 608 -12.25 -17.41 10.47
N MET A 609 -11.67 -17.82 11.58
CA MET A 609 -12.33 -18.59 12.64
C MET A 609 -11.96 -18.01 13.99
N THR A 610 -12.73 -18.39 15.01
CA THR A 610 -12.43 -18.00 16.38
C THR A 610 -12.24 -19.25 17.22
N ILE A 611 -11.14 -19.31 17.97
CA ILE A 611 -11.00 -20.24 19.09
C ILE A 611 -11.78 -19.60 20.24
N PRO A 612 -12.93 -20.18 20.66
CA PRO A 612 -13.77 -19.58 21.69
C PRO A 612 -13.06 -19.38 23.03
N LYS A 613 -13.66 -18.57 23.86
CA LYS A 613 -13.26 -18.40 25.25
C LYS A 613 -13.09 -19.74 25.93
N GLY A 614 -11.95 -19.98 26.62
CA GLY A 614 -11.64 -21.24 27.33
C GLY A 614 -11.27 -22.43 26.44
N GLU A 615 -11.59 -22.40 25.15
CA GLU A 615 -11.26 -23.49 24.22
C GLU A 615 -9.78 -23.50 23.84
N LYS A 616 -9.26 -24.71 23.56
CA LYS A 616 -7.82 -24.93 23.28
C LYS A 616 -7.50 -24.97 21.79
N SER A 617 -8.48 -25.19 20.90
CA SER A 617 -8.20 -25.37 19.48
C SER A 617 -9.41 -25.14 18.59
N VAL A 618 -9.15 -24.96 17.30
CA VAL A 618 -10.14 -24.98 16.22
C VAL A 618 -9.56 -25.73 15.03
N THR A 619 -10.42 -26.34 14.21
CA THR A 619 -10.02 -26.96 12.94
C THR A 619 -10.26 -26.00 11.79
N TYR A 620 -9.19 -25.58 11.14
CA TYR A 620 -9.20 -24.67 9.99
C TYR A 620 -9.24 -25.48 8.69
N MET A 621 -10.28 -25.26 7.85
CA MET A 621 -10.48 -26.07 6.65
C MET A 621 -9.77 -25.47 5.44
N PHE A 622 -8.93 -26.29 4.81
CA PHE A 622 -8.31 -26.04 3.51
C PHE A 622 -9.00 -26.87 2.46
N SER A 623 -9.23 -26.31 1.26
CA SER A 623 -9.79 -27.00 0.10
C SER A 623 -8.93 -26.74 -1.14
N ALA A 624 -8.67 -27.80 -1.92
CA ALA A 624 -7.96 -27.70 -3.18
C ALA A 624 -8.93 -27.90 -4.35
N ASN A 625 -8.83 -27.07 -5.38
CA ASN A 625 -9.52 -27.33 -6.65
C ASN A 625 -8.81 -28.43 -7.45
N GLY A 626 -9.40 -28.88 -8.56
CA GLY A 626 -8.85 -29.96 -9.39
C GLY A 626 -7.54 -29.59 -10.12
N ASN A 627 -7.17 -28.28 -10.14
CA ASN A 627 -5.97 -27.77 -10.81
C ASN A 627 -4.94 -27.23 -9.83
N ALA A 628 -5.12 -27.43 -8.52
CA ALA A 628 -4.15 -27.03 -7.51
C ALA A 628 -2.78 -27.65 -7.82
N ALA A 629 -1.72 -26.84 -7.75
CA ALA A 629 -0.37 -27.29 -8.11
C ALA A 629 0.15 -28.36 -7.13
N LEU A 630 0.61 -29.49 -7.69
CA LEU A 630 1.15 -30.62 -6.93
C LEU A 630 2.54 -30.31 -6.39
N LYS A 631 2.60 -29.67 -5.23
CA LYS A 631 3.85 -29.34 -4.53
C LYS A 631 3.59 -29.09 -3.04
N LYS A 632 4.67 -28.94 -2.29
CA LYS A 632 4.63 -28.43 -0.91
C LYS A 632 4.57 -26.91 -0.90
N TRP A 633 3.61 -26.38 -0.17
CA TRP A 633 3.42 -24.99 0.10
C TRP A 633 3.70 -24.69 1.57
N GLN A 634 4.18 -23.49 1.86
CA GLN A 634 4.28 -23.02 3.23
C GLN A 634 3.08 -22.16 3.57
N ILE A 635 2.47 -22.44 4.73
CA ILE A 635 1.35 -21.70 5.30
C ILE A 635 1.67 -21.23 6.70
N ALA A 636 1.05 -20.13 7.10
CA ALA A 636 1.08 -19.65 8.48
C ALA A 636 -0.30 -19.10 8.85
N ILE A 637 -0.73 -19.36 10.04
CA ILE A 637 -1.96 -18.83 10.63
C ILE A 637 -1.60 -17.62 11.50
N LEU A 638 -2.21 -16.48 11.24
CA LEU A 638 -2.14 -15.31 12.10
C LEU A 638 -3.26 -15.38 13.13
N ALA A 639 -2.94 -15.08 14.37
CA ALA A 639 -3.90 -14.96 15.47
C ALA A 639 -3.97 -13.52 15.96
N SER A 640 -5.15 -13.10 16.38
CA SER A 640 -5.36 -11.84 17.08
C SER A 640 -6.33 -12.00 18.23
N ALA A 641 -6.09 -11.30 19.33
CA ALA A 641 -6.97 -11.27 20.48
C ALA A 641 -6.96 -9.88 21.12
N ASN A 642 -8.01 -9.56 21.88
CA ASN A 642 -8.01 -8.36 22.72
C ASN A 642 -7.14 -8.60 23.94
N VAL A 643 -6.18 -7.73 24.16
CA VAL A 643 -5.28 -7.74 25.31
C VAL A 643 -5.24 -6.33 25.89
N SER A 644 -5.66 -6.16 27.12
CA SER A 644 -5.64 -4.84 27.80
C SER A 644 -6.25 -3.70 26.99
N GLY A 645 -7.36 -3.95 26.28
CA GLY A 645 -8.09 -2.95 25.49
C GLY A 645 -7.51 -2.63 24.11
N GLY A 646 -6.52 -3.41 23.64
CA GLY A 646 -5.99 -3.30 22.30
C GLY A 646 -5.83 -4.65 21.61
N THR A 647 -5.66 -4.65 20.29
CA THR A 647 -5.43 -5.88 19.52
C THR A 647 -3.97 -6.29 19.58
N ALA A 648 -3.72 -7.51 20.02
CA ALA A 648 -2.41 -8.15 19.99
C ALA A 648 -2.36 -9.26 18.93
N TYR A 649 -1.22 -9.40 18.27
CA TYR A 649 -1.00 -10.39 17.21
C TYR A 649 0.06 -11.42 17.60
N SER A 650 -0.22 -12.67 17.28
CA SER A 650 0.69 -13.80 17.35
C SER A 650 0.55 -14.62 16.07
N SER A 651 1.42 -15.56 15.82
CA SER A 651 1.24 -16.50 14.70
C SER A 651 1.68 -17.91 15.04
N SER A 652 1.26 -18.85 14.21
CA SER A 652 1.83 -20.18 14.16
C SER A 652 3.26 -20.14 13.60
N GLN A 653 3.97 -21.28 13.69
CA GLN A 653 5.13 -21.55 12.86
C GLN A 653 4.73 -21.64 11.38
N LEU A 654 5.70 -21.56 10.46
CA LEU A 654 5.51 -22.03 9.08
C LEU A 654 5.27 -23.55 9.12
N ALA A 655 4.24 -24.00 8.39
CA ALA A 655 3.90 -25.40 8.25
C ALA A 655 3.84 -25.80 6.77
N ASP A 656 4.28 -27.01 6.48
CA ASP A 656 4.21 -27.56 5.13
C ASP A 656 2.80 -28.09 4.85
N LEU A 657 2.18 -27.61 3.77
CA LEU A 657 0.93 -28.12 3.22
C LEU A 657 1.24 -28.78 1.86
N GLU A 658 1.30 -30.11 1.84
CA GLU A 658 1.52 -30.86 0.60
C GLU A 658 0.21 -31.01 -0.17
N VAL A 659 0.24 -30.70 -1.48
CA VAL A 659 -0.87 -30.98 -2.39
C VAL A 659 -0.54 -32.22 -3.20
N SER A 660 -1.42 -33.21 -3.17
CA SER A 660 -1.29 -34.48 -3.90
C SER A 660 -2.38 -34.64 -4.97
N PRO A 661 -2.17 -35.53 -5.98
CA PRO A 661 -3.20 -35.85 -6.94
C PRO A 661 -4.46 -36.42 -6.28
N ALA A 662 -5.60 -36.25 -6.95
CA ALA A 662 -6.83 -36.89 -6.56
C ALA A 662 -6.68 -38.42 -6.54
N PHE A 663 -7.33 -39.12 -5.60
CA PHE A 663 -7.34 -40.58 -5.55
C PHE A 663 -8.23 -41.17 -6.63
N VAL A 664 -9.44 -40.63 -6.76
CA VAL A 664 -10.46 -41.17 -7.65
C VAL A 664 -11.06 -40.03 -8.48
N GLY A 665 -11.22 -40.27 -9.77
CA GLY A 665 -12.10 -39.54 -10.66
C GLY A 665 -13.37 -40.35 -10.90
N GLY A 666 -14.35 -39.78 -11.62
CA GLY A 666 -15.55 -40.56 -11.98
C GLY A 666 -16.58 -39.73 -12.73
N LYS A 667 -17.60 -40.45 -13.21
CA LYS A 667 -18.73 -39.87 -13.94
C LYS A 667 -20.01 -40.47 -13.47
N ILE A 668 -20.96 -39.64 -13.07
CA ILE A 668 -22.33 -40.03 -12.75
C ILE A 668 -23.16 -39.98 -14.03
N GLN A 669 -23.87 -41.10 -14.35
CA GLN A 669 -24.83 -41.15 -15.45
C GLN A 669 -26.12 -40.39 -15.07
N GLN A 670 -26.66 -39.63 -16.05
CA GLN A 670 -27.94 -38.97 -15.86
C GLN A 670 -29.03 -40.04 -15.63
N THR A 671 -29.81 -39.84 -14.59
CA THR A 671 -30.85 -40.79 -14.17
C THR A 671 -32.17 -40.05 -13.98
N ASN A 672 -33.29 -40.71 -14.37
CA ASN A 672 -34.63 -40.18 -14.24
C ASN A 672 -35.48 -41.15 -13.41
N THR A 673 -36.34 -40.61 -12.55
CA THR A 673 -37.34 -41.43 -11.83
C THR A 673 -38.54 -40.57 -11.43
N LEU A 674 -39.58 -41.23 -10.89
CA LEU A 674 -40.77 -40.56 -10.34
C LEU A 674 -40.53 -40.28 -8.84
N VAL A 675 -41.13 -39.21 -8.34
CA VAL A 675 -41.16 -38.96 -6.89
C VAL A 675 -41.89 -40.10 -6.18
N GLY A 676 -41.43 -40.49 -4.99
CA GLY A 676 -41.98 -41.63 -4.24
C GLY A 676 -41.47 -43.00 -4.69
N THR A 677 -40.45 -43.06 -5.53
CA THR A 677 -39.82 -44.32 -5.99
C THR A 677 -38.36 -44.36 -5.67
N SER A 678 -37.75 -45.55 -5.74
CA SER A 678 -36.32 -45.76 -5.61
C SER A 678 -35.66 -45.87 -6.99
N VAL A 679 -34.43 -45.37 -7.14
CA VAL A 679 -33.69 -45.48 -8.40
C VAL A 679 -32.20 -45.73 -8.10
N LYS A 680 -31.55 -46.47 -9.00
CA LYS A 680 -30.11 -46.72 -8.94
C LYS A 680 -29.35 -45.67 -9.72
N ILE A 681 -28.45 -44.98 -9.08
CA ILE A 681 -27.50 -44.05 -9.70
C ILE A 681 -26.14 -44.70 -9.77
N LYS A 682 -25.69 -44.94 -11.01
CA LYS A 682 -24.37 -45.51 -11.28
C LYS A 682 -23.34 -44.41 -11.42
N CYS A 683 -22.21 -44.56 -10.72
CA CYS A 683 -21.01 -43.76 -10.91
C CYS A 683 -19.87 -44.66 -11.40
N GLU A 684 -19.34 -44.37 -12.57
CA GLU A 684 -18.11 -44.98 -13.10
C GLU A 684 -16.92 -44.36 -12.35
N LEU A 685 -15.96 -45.20 -11.96
CA LEU A 685 -14.79 -44.81 -11.19
C LEU A 685 -13.50 -44.88 -12.02
N GLU A 686 -12.68 -43.85 -11.94
CA GLU A 686 -11.33 -43.76 -12.52
C GLU A 686 -10.33 -43.69 -11.38
N GLN A 687 -9.58 -44.77 -11.16
CA GLN A 687 -8.50 -44.78 -10.15
C GLN A 687 -7.32 -43.94 -10.66
N LYS A 688 -7.00 -42.83 -9.97
CA LYS A 688 -5.92 -41.91 -10.32
C LYS A 688 -4.67 -42.13 -9.48
N THR A 689 -4.87 -42.27 -8.19
CA THR A 689 -3.78 -42.51 -7.23
C THR A 689 -4.22 -43.66 -6.29
N VAL A 690 -3.26 -44.56 -5.99
CA VAL A 690 -3.54 -45.69 -5.12
C VAL A 690 -3.77 -45.24 -3.67
N PHE A 691 -4.83 -45.71 -3.07
CA PHE A 691 -5.08 -45.62 -1.63
C PHE A 691 -5.25 -47.00 -1.04
N ASN A 692 -4.93 -47.13 0.24
CA ASN A 692 -5.00 -48.41 0.97
C ASN A 692 -6.31 -48.51 1.78
N GLY A 693 -6.87 -49.72 1.84
CA GLY A 693 -8.08 -50.01 2.62
C GLY A 693 -9.36 -49.65 1.87
N LYS A 694 -10.38 -49.31 2.65
CA LYS A 694 -11.70 -48.91 2.18
C LYS A 694 -11.95 -47.42 2.43
N ALA A 695 -12.49 -46.74 1.44
CA ALA A 695 -12.96 -45.36 1.57
C ALA A 695 -14.48 -45.32 1.62
N GLU A 696 -15.04 -44.59 2.58
CA GLU A 696 -16.48 -44.29 2.60
C GLU A 696 -16.81 -43.28 1.52
N VAL A 697 -17.89 -43.59 0.76
CA VAL A 697 -18.37 -42.66 -0.29
C VAL A 697 -19.85 -42.37 -0.09
N ARG A 698 -20.20 -41.13 -0.26
CA ARG A 698 -21.55 -40.59 -0.09
C ARG A 698 -22.01 -39.87 -1.33
N LEU A 699 -23.23 -40.12 -1.80
CA LEU A 699 -23.81 -39.37 -2.90
C LEU A 699 -24.38 -38.05 -2.34
N MET A 700 -23.88 -36.96 -2.82
CA MET A 700 -24.17 -35.59 -2.35
C MET A 700 -24.94 -34.79 -3.41
N GLY A 701 -25.52 -33.65 -3.00
CA GLY A 701 -26.23 -32.76 -3.92
C GLY A 701 -27.59 -33.29 -4.36
N LEU A 702 -28.13 -34.29 -3.66
CA LEU A 702 -29.48 -34.79 -3.88
C LEU A 702 -30.54 -33.74 -3.51
N PRO A 703 -31.68 -33.69 -4.23
CA PRO A 703 -32.76 -32.76 -3.89
C PRO A 703 -33.43 -33.10 -2.56
N GLY A 704 -34.11 -32.14 -1.96
CA GLY A 704 -34.91 -32.36 -0.75
C GLY A 704 -35.91 -33.47 -0.95
N GLY A 705 -35.95 -34.42 0.00
CA GLY A 705 -36.79 -35.62 -0.09
C GLY A 705 -36.20 -36.80 -0.88
N ALA A 706 -34.90 -36.69 -1.28
CA ALA A 706 -34.11 -37.80 -1.82
C ALA A 706 -32.95 -38.14 -0.90
N THR A 707 -32.71 -39.43 -0.61
CA THR A 707 -31.63 -39.92 0.25
C THR A 707 -30.92 -41.13 -0.37
N ALA A 708 -29.65 -41.28 -0.05
CA ALA A 708 -28.87 -42.47 -0.39
C ALA A 708 -27.99 -42.84 0.80
N GLU A 709 -27.85 -44.12 1.10
CA GLU A 709 -26.97 -44.61 2.16
C GLU A 709 -25.49 -44.55 1.72
N PRO A 710 -24.55 -44.27 2.66
CA PRO A 710 -23.13 -44.38 2.40
C PRO A 710 -22.74 -45.79 1.93
N LYS A 711 -21.72 -45.83 1.05
CA LYS A 711 -21.13 -47.09 0.59
C LYS A 711 -19.61 -47.04 0.75
N TYR A 712 -18.94 -48.14 0.40
CA TYR A 712 -17.47 -48.22 0.49
C TYR A 712 -16.90 -48.63 -0.85
N ILE A 713 -15.76 -48.03 -1.19
CA ILE A 713 -14.95 -48.41 -2.35
C ILE A 713 -13.53 -48.76 -1.91
N THR A 714 -12.88 -49.56 -2.77
CA THR A 714 -11.47 -49.90 -2.73
C THR A 714 -10.74 -49.41 -3.98
N LYS A 715 -9.45 -49.56 -4.04
CA LYS A 715 -8.66 -49.22 -5.24
C LYS A 715 -8.94 -50.12 -6.48
N GLU A 716 -9.60 -51.27 -6.28
CA GLU A 716 -9.95 -52.23 -7.36
C GLU A 716 -11.28 -51.91 -8.00
N ASP A 717 -12.16 -51.13 -7.33
CA ASP A 717 -13.52 -50.85 -7.81
C ASP A 717 -13.49 -49.93 -9.04
N LYS A 718 -14.23 -50.31 -10.09
CA LYS A 718 -14.37 -49.56 -11.34
C LYS A 718 -15.71 -48.81 -11.45
N GLU A 719 -16.64 -49.16 -10.59
CA GLU A 719 -17.96 -48.52 -10.52
C GLU A 719 -18.53 -48.63 -9.11
N ILE A 720 -19.50 -47.76 -8.81
CA ILE A 720 -20.33 -47.84 -7.63
C ILE A 720 -21.75 -47.48 -7.99
N VAL A 721 -22.72 -48.17 -7.37
CA VAL A 721 -24.15 -47.93 -7.56
C VAL A 721 -24.77 -47.48 -6.26
N PHE A 722 -25.39 -46.32 -6.26
CA PHE A 722 -26.15 -45.81 -5.12
C PHE A 722 -27.65 -46.08 -5.32
N ASP A 723 -28.29 -46.61 -4.28
CA ASP A 723 -29.74 -46.76 -4.21
C ASP A 723 -30.31 -45.46 -3.63
N VAL A 724 -30.95 -44.67 -4.48
CA VAL A 724 -31.54 -43.38 -4.10
C VAL A 724 -33.04 -43.56 -3.88
N ASN A 725 -33.49 -43.31 -2.65
CA ASN A 725 -34.86 -43.33 -2.26
C ASN A 725 -35.49 -41.93 -2.32
N THR A 726 -36.64 -41.79 -2.96
CA THR A 726 -37.32 -40.49 -3.03
C THR A 726 -38.67 -40.56 -2.33
N THR A 727 -39.02 -39.52 -1.60
CA THR A 727 -40.36 -39.37 -1.02
C THR A 727 -41.32 -38.81 -2.07
N THR A 728 -42.62 -38.96 -1.81
CA THR A 728 -43.67 -38.39 -2.68
C THR A 728 -43.62 -36.86 -2.78
N ASN A 729 -43.03 -36.22 -1.75
CA ASN A 729 -42.84 -34.77 -1.66
C ASN A 729 -41.44 -34.30 -2.11
N ALA A 730 -40.66 -35.19 -2.71
CA ALA A 730 -39.32 -34.79 -3.21
C ALA A 730 -39.43 -33.67 -4.25
N VAL A 731 -38.43 -32.80 -4.25
CA VAL A 731 -38.41 -31.63 -5.14
C VAL A 731 -38.27 -32.09 -6.59
N LYS A 732 -39.34 -31.83 -7.40
CA LYS A 732 -39.40 -32.19 -8.83
C LYS A 732 -38.47 -31.28 -9.67
N GLY A 733 -37.98 -31.83 -10.79
CA GLY A 733 -37.15 -31.10 -11.73
C GLY A 733 -35.81 -31.79 -12.04
N MET A 734 -34.97 -31.08 -12.76
CA MET A 734 -33.63 -31.53 -13.12
C MET A 734 -32.60 -30.98 -12.09
N HIS A 735 -32.01 -31.86 -11.30
CA HIS A 735 -31.00 -31.56 -10.29
C HIS A 735 -29.62 -31.92 -10.83
N ARG A 736 -28.80 -30.91 -11.15
CA ARG A 736 -27.49 -31.03 -11.82
C ARG A 736 -26.29 -30.89 -10.87
N SER A 737 -26.50 -30.87 -9.56
CA SER A 737 -25.49 -30.70 -8.55
C SER A 737 -25.13 -31.99 -7.83
N VAL A 738 -25.44 -33.15 -8.42
CA VAL A 738 -25.10 -34.43 -7.81
C VAL A 738 -23.63 -34.77 -8.01
N PHE A 739 -22.96 -35.17 -6.94
CA PHE A 739 -21.52 -35.54 -6.91
C PHE A 739 -21.28 -36.60 -5.82
N VAL A 740 -20.08 -37.17 -5.81
CA VAL A 740 -19.67 -38.14 -4.77
C VAL A 740 -18.62 -37.46 -3.86
N ALA A 741 -18.83 -37.53 -2.55
CA ALA A 741 -17.84 -37.24 -1.54
C ALA A 741 -17.23 -38.54 -1.03
N MET A 742 -15.91 -38.60 -0.92
CA MET A 742 -15.13 -39.74 -0.46
C MET A 742 -14.31 -39.34 0.77
N ASP A 743 -14.47 -40.06 1.85
CA ASP A 743 -13.74 -39.85 3.09
C ASP A 743 -12.69 -40.95 3.32
N LEU A 744 -11.47 -40.51 3.60
CA LEU A 744 -10.32 -41.36 3.90
C LEU A 744 -9.67 -40.95 5.21
N LYS A 745 -8.96 -41.90 5.84
CA LYS A 745 -7.99 -41.59 6.90
C LYS A 745 -6.58 -41.92 6.40
N LEU A 746 -5.75 -40.88 6.32
CA LEU A 746 -4.34 -40.99 5.93
C LEU A 746 -3.49 -40.61 7.14
N ASN A 747 -2.63 -41.53 7.58
CA ASN A 747 -1.80 -41.34 8.78
C ASN A 747 -2.57 -40.85 10.01
N GLY A 748 -3.83 -41.32 10.13
CA GLY A 748 -4.71 -40.95 11.25
C GLY A 748 -5.49 -39.63 11.06
N GLN A 749 -5.21 -38.85 9.99
CA GLN A 749 -5.91 -37.60 9.67
C GLN A 749 -6.99 -37.84 8.62
N ALA A 750 -8.15 -37.21 8.82
CA ALA A 750 -9.26 -37.29 7.86
C ALA A 750 -9.01 -36.39 6.66
N VAL A 751 -9.24 -36.96 5.47
CA VAL A 751 -9.16 -36.28 4.17
C VAL A 751 -10.47 -36.54 3.42
N THR A 752 -11.10 -35.49 2.92
CA THR A 752 -12.28 -35.62 2.07
C THR A 752 -11.94 -35.24 0.65
N GLN A 753 -12.33 -36.05 -0.34
CA GLN A 753 -12.22 -35.72 -1.76
C GLN A 753 -13.62 -35.74 -2.39
N THR A 754 -13.86 -34.84 -3.34
CA THR A 754 -15.07 -34.83 -4.15
C THR A 754 -14.73 -35.17 -5.60
N PHE A 755 -15.61 -35.92 -6.26
CA PHE A 755 -15.46 -36.31 -7.65
C PHE A 755 -16.80 -36.54 -8.35
N ALA A 756 -16.80 -36.80 -9.65
CA ALA A 756 -17.97 -37.01 -10.48
C ALA A 756 -19.00 -35.86 -10.38
N SER A 757 -18.50 -34.60 -10.30
CA SER A 757 -19.36 -33.41 -10.26
C SER A 757 -20.13 -33.24 -11.57
N GLY A 758 -21.36 -32.71 -11.47
CA GLY A 758 -22.21 -32.48 -12.63
C GLY A 758 -23.09 -33.67 -12.99
N GLY A 759 -23.19 -34.68 -12.13
CA GLY A 759 -24.23 -35.72 -12.23
C GLY A 759 -25.62 -35.13 -12.18
N ALA A 760 -26.56 -35.75 -12.88
CA ALA A 760 -27.93 -35.23 -12.97
C ALA A 760 -28.99 -36.29 -12.58
N LEU A 761 -29.86 -35.88 -11.64
CA LEU A 761 -31.07 -36.64 -11.28
C LEU A 761 -32.29 -35.83 -11.68
N ARG A 762 -33.15 -36.43 -12.48
CA ARG A 762 -34.44 -35.86 -12.83
C ARG A 762 -35.55 -36.56 -12.05
N LEU A 763 -36.35 -35.78 -11.33
CA LEU A 763 -37.54 -36.25 -10.60
C LEU A 763 -38.80 -35.72 -11.28
N ASP A 764 -39.60 -36.60 -11.79
CA ASP A 764 -40.89 -36.29 -12.41
C ASP A 764 -42.05 -36.62 -11.46
N GLY A 765 -43.12 -35.89 -11.55
CA GLY A 765 -44.39 -36.22 -10.86
C GLY A 765 -45.03 -37.44 -11.46
N PRO A 766 -45.98 -38.09 -10.74
CA PRO A 766 -46.81 -39.14 -11.35
C PRO A 766 -47.48 -38.57 -12.58
N ARG A 767 -47.46 -39.32 -13.68
CA ARG A 767 -48.24 -38.95 -14.89
C ARG A 767 -49.69 -38.87 -14.51
N THR A 768 -50.26 -37.69 -14.49
CA THR A 768 -51.68 -37.50 -14.49
C THR A 768 -52.18 -38.10 -15.82
N GLN A 769 -52.95 -39.20 -15.80
CA GLN A 769 -53.65 -39.64 -16.98
C GLN A 769 -54.48 -38.43 -17.42
N LEU A 770 -54.16 -37.88 -18.56
CA LEU A 770 -55.05 -36.97 -19.25
C LEU A 770 -56.29 -37.78 -19.49
N ALA A 771 -57.39 -37.45 -18.81
CA ALA A 771 -58.70 -37.99 -19.11
C ALA A 771 -58.93 -37.84 -20.65
N GLU A 772 -59.30 -38.94 -21.34
CA GLU A 772 -59.63 -38.93 -22.76
C GLU A 772 -60.55 -37.75 -23.03
N ALA A 773 -60.10 -36.80 -23.82
CA ALA A 773 -60.93 -35.69 -24.26
C ALA A 773 -62.09 -36.29 -25.08
N LYS A 774 -63.27 -36.13 -24.56
CA LYS A 774 -64.46 -36.45 -25.36
C LYS A 774 -64.39 -35.74 -26.71
N PRO A 775 -64.75 -36.41 -27.83
CA PRO A 775 -64.69 -35.84 -29.16
C PRO A 775 -65.56 -34.58 -29.24
N VAL A 776 -64.95 -33.46 -29.56
CA VAL A 776 -65.69 -32.22 -29.84
C VAL A 776 -66.39 -32.35 -31.20
N VAL A 777 -67.68 -32.30 -31.21
CA VAL A 777 -68.54 -32.22 -32.42
C VAL A 777 -68.25 -30.82 -33.03
N PRO A 778 -67.90 -30.73 -34.34
CA PRO A 778 -67.68 -29.45 -34.98
C PRO A 778 -68.98 -28.67 -35.20
N THR A 779 -69.09 -27.49 -34.57
CA THR A 779 -70.11 -26.50 -34.90
C THR A 779 -69.64 -25.66 -36.08
N LYS A 780 -70.60 -25.53 -37.03
CA LYS A 780 -70.51 -24.78 -38.32
C LYS A 780 -70.09 -23.31 -38.08
N PRO A 781 -69.33 -22.71 -39.00
CA PRO A 781 -68.91 -21.33 -38.88
C PRO A 781 -70.07 -20.35 -39.21
N ALA A 782 -70.21 -19.35 -38.34
CA ALA A 782 -71.05 -18.18 -38.59
C ALA A 782 -70.26 -17.15 -39.45
N LYS A 783 -70.96 -16.57 -40.38
CA LYS A 783 -70.46 -15.63 -41.39
C LYS A 783 -70.06 -14.28 -40.82
N THR A 784 -69.07 -13.81 -41.49
CA THR A 784 -68.45 -12.46 -41.51
C THR A 784 -69.43 -11.30 -41.48
N GLY A 785 -69.11 -10.29 -40.68
CA GLY A 785 -69.57 -8.91 -40.90
C GLY A 785 -68.34 -8.00 -40.85
N LYS A 786 -68.04 -7.42 -41.97
CA LYS A 786 -67.15 -6.21 -42.12
C LYS A 786 -67.85 -5.06 -41.43
N ASN A 787 -67.04 -4.19 -40.78
CA ASN A 787 -67.05 -2.79 -41.08
C ASN A 787 -65.95 -2.02 -40.32
N ASP A 788 -65.26 -1.35 -41.14
CA ASP A 788 -64.49 -0.09 -41.06
C ASP A 788 -64.71 0.78 -39.81
N LYS A 789 -63.63 1.15 -39.11
CA LYS A 789 -63.03 2.48 -39.14
C LYS A 789 -61.75 2.45 -38.39
#